data_b63d4209737287647419c9e3e63cb141
#
_entry.id   b63d4209737287647419c9e3e63cb141
#
_cell.length_a   1.000
_cell.length_b   1.000
_cell.length_c   1.000
_cell.angle_alpha   90.00
_cell.angle_beta   90.00
_cell.angle_gamma   90.00
#
_symmetry.space_group_name_H-M   'P 1'
#
loop_
_entity.id
_entity.type
_entity.pdbx_description
1 polymer ?
#
loop_
_entity_poly.entity_id
_entity_poly.type
_entity_poly.pdbx_seq_one_letter_code
_entity_poly.pdbx_strand_id
1 'polypeptide(L)'
;MKFGGTSVGNPDSLQLVKKIIESENEPVIVVVSALDGITDRLLLAADFALNSNSDYKSVLDEMVDRHRNVIEKTITSIEAKEVTTIKSEQLFEELHNILRGVYLIGDLSQKTSDKIVSYGERLSSLIVSKMIVGSQLYDSTKFIKTNKQFNSHIPDLNRSNELIKKTFSEMPPPSVAIVPGFISSSIEENDITNIGRGGSDYTAAIIAAAMNASMLEIWTDVDGFMTADPKIINSAYVIDELSFTEAIELSNFGAKVIYPPTIFPVYHKNIPIYIRNTFSPESKGTLIKDIKPTRDGKIIKGISSINDTALITITGLGMVGVIGVNKRIFSALADNGISVFIVSQASSENSTSVGVRAQDAKLSQKVLNKEFAYEIGMGSINEVIVEYDLATIAIVGQNMKHVPGIAGKFFGALGRNGISIVSLAQGAGETNISCVISKSDLKKALNVIHDSFFLSPYQELNLFIIGIGTVGSKLLEQIRLQQSTLKDQNKLRINIVGIANGRKALFTREGIPLEGYYDVLMERGAKSSPDYIRDEILKMNIFNSVFVDCTASNDIAKIYSELMAKNISVVTANKIAASSDYENYSNLKDTARKAGVKFLFETNVGAGLPIINTMNSLINSGDKIVKLEAVLSGTLNFIFNTLSEDVPFSKAIKLAVDAQFAEPDPRIDLSGLDVTRKLVILSREAGAVVNQSDVNKNLFIPQKYFDGTLEEFWKTIHEMDASFEERRKELAKEEKKLRFVASYNKGECEVGLREVESGHPFYDLEGSNNIIMISTERYNEYPMVIKGYGAGASVTAAGVFSDIISIANIR
;
A
#
# COMPACT_ATOMS: atom_id res chain seq x y z
N MET A 1 24.25 -28.10 1.30
CA MET A 1 24.16 -26.71 0.84
C MET A 1 23.67 -26.67 -0.61
N LYS A 2 22.89 -25.67 -0.98
CA LYS A 2 22.54 -25.42 -2.38
C LYS A 2 22.79 -23.94 -2.73
N PHE A 3 23.43 -23.68 -3.85
CA PHE A 3 23.69 -22.32 -4.35
C PHE A 3 22.90 -22.06 -5.63
N GLY A 4 22.11 -20.95 -5.62
CA GLY A 4 21.31 -20.52 -6.75
C GLY A 4 22.14 -19.94 -7.90
N GLY A 5 21.53 -19.74 -9.07
CA GLY A 5 22.19 -19.19 -10.26
C GLY A 5 22.87 -17.84 -10.00
N THR A 6 22.20 -16.93 -9.28
CA THR A 6 22.76 -15.61 -8.89
C THR A 6 23.99 -15.77 -7.98
N SER A 7 23.98 -16.75 -7.08
CA SER A 7 25.10 -17.05 -6.18
C SER A 7 26.35 -17.54 -6.94
N VAL A 8 26.19 -18.24 -8.07
CA VAL A 8 27.27 -18.73 -8.90
C VAL A 8 27.45 -17.93 -10.20
N GLY A 9 26.80 -16.80 -10.34
CA GLY A 9 26.63 -16.06 -11.59
C GLY A 9 27.87 -15.38 -12.16
N ASN A 10 28.85 -15.02 -11.33
CA ASN A 10 30.04 -14.30 -11.74
C ASN A 10 31.25 -14.64 -10.84
N PRO A 11 32.47 -14.20 -11.20
CA PRO A 11 33.66 -14.52 -10.41
C PRO A 11 33.63 -14.06 -8.96
N ASP A 12 33.09 -12.87 -8.69
CA ASP A 12 33.03 -12.29 -7.34
C ASP A 12 32.08 -13.09 -6.42
N SER A 13 30.91 -13.44 -6.94
CA SER A 13 29.95 -14.28 -6.22
C SER A 13 30.51 -15.68 -5.94
N LEU A 14 31.21 -16.26 -6.89
CA LEU A 14 31.88 -17.56 -6.71
C LEU A 14 32.95 -17.52 -5.62
N GLN A 15 33.69 -16.41 -5.45
CA GLN A 15 34.64 -16.26 -4.34
C GLN A 15 33.94 -16.24 -2.97
N LEU A 16 32.74 -15.66 -2.89
CA LEU A 16 31.91 -15.74 -1.67
C LEU A 16 31.44 -17.18 -1.42
N VAL A 17 30.96 -17.86 -2.45
CA VAL A 17 30.54 -19.27 -2.37
C VAL A 17 31.72 -20.14 -1.88
N LYS A 18 32.92 -19.91 -2.41
CA LYS A 18 34.13 -20.61 -1.95
C LYS A 18 34.36 -20.40 -0.45
N LYS A 19 34.33 -19.15 0.02
CA LYS A 19 34.54 -18.83 1.44
C LYS A 19 33.48 -19.50 2.33
N ILE A 20 32.23 -19.51 1.91
CA ILE A 20 31.13 -20.14 2.64
C ILE A 20 31.38 -21.66 2.77
N ILE A 21 31.71 -22.34 1.68
CA ILE A 21 31.93 -23.78 1.68
C ILE A 21 33.21 -24.15 2.48
N GLU A 22 34.31 -23.40 2.32
CA GLU A 22 35.57 -23.64 3.03
C GLU A 22 35.49 -23.28 4.53
N SER A 23 34.46 -22.55 4.98
CA SER A 23 34.23 -22.30 6.42
C SER A 23 33.56 -23.46 7.14
N GLU A 24 33.07 -24.47 6.42
CA GLU A 24 32.44 -25.63 7.04
C GLU A 24 33.46 -26.65 7.52
N ASN A 25 33.21 -27.16 8.70
CA ASN A 25 34.09 -28.16 9.33
C ASN A 25 33.58 -29.61 9.23
N GLU A 26 32.31 -29.76 8.78
CA GLU A 26 31.66 -31.07 8.60
C GLU A 26 31.63 -31.47 7.13
N PRO A 27 31.42 -32.77 6.80
CA PRO A 27 31.20 -33.19 5.43
C PRO A 27 30.01 -32.47 4.80
N VAL A 28 30.20 -31.89 3.62
CA VAL A 28 29.19 -31.08 2.93
C VAL A 28 28.93 -31.60 1.52
N ILE A 29 27.66 -31.74 1.18
CA ILE A 29 27.20 -31.94 -0.20
C ILE A 29 26.67 -30.60 -0.73
N VAL A 30 27.31 -30.12 -1.79
CA VAL A 30 27.02 -28.81 -2.39
C VAL A 30 26.36 -29.03 -3.74
N VAL A 31 25.11 -28.61 -3.84
CA VAL A 31 24.35 -28.62 -5.09
C VAL A 31 24.41 -27.23 -5.74
N VAL A 32 24.83 -27.17 -7.00
CA VAL A 32 24.97 -25.94 -7.75
C VAL A 32 24.01 -25.88 -8.93
N SER A 33 23.47 -24.67 -9.17
CA SER A 33 22.70 -24.35 -10.38
C SER A 33 23.63 -23.93 -11.52
N ALA A 34 23.10 -23.80 -12.73
CA ALA A 34 23.78 -23.12 -13.82
C ALA A 34 24.17 -21.69 -13.43
N LEU A 35 25.20 -21.12 -14.07
CA LEU A 35 25.51 -19.70 -13.89
C LEU A 35 24.28 -18.86 -14.28
N ASP A 36 24.08 -17.74 -13.60
CA ASP A 36 22.91 -16.86 -13.78
C ASP A 36 22.62 -16.56 -15.25
N GLY A 37 21.36 -16.78 -15.69
CA GLY A 37 20.89 -16.55 -17.06
C GLY A 37 21.40 -17.55 -18.11
N ILE A 38 22.24 -18.52 -17.76
CA ILE A 38 22.74 -19.52 -18.76
C ILE A 38 21.63 -20.46 -19.21
N THR A 39 20.73 -20.88 -18.35
CA THR A 39 19.59 -21.73 -18.74
C THR A 39 18.71 -21.06 -19.80
N ASP A 40 18.45 -19.76 -19.64
CA ASP A 40 17.68 -18.98 -20.63
C ASP A 40 18.44 -18.85 -21.96
N ARG A 41 19.77 -18.69 -21.91
CA ARG A 41 20.61 -18.66 -23.12
C ARG A 41 20.63 -20.00 -23.85
N LEU A 42 20.65 -21.12 -23.12
CA LEU A 42 20.56 -22.48 -23.70
C LEU A 42 19.22 -22.68 -24.41
N LEU A 43 18.12 -22.25 -23.77
CA LEU A 43 16.78 -22.32 -24.38
C LEU A 43 16.68 -21.41 -25.61
N LEU A 44 17.23 -20.20 -25.56
CA LEU A 44 17.27 -19.28 -26.68
C LEU A 44 18.08 -19.84 -27.88
N ALA A 45 19.23 -20.43 -27.60
CA ALA A 45 20.04 -21.08 -28.61
C ALA A 45 19.32 -22.27 -29.27
N ALA A 46 18.58 -23.06 -28.45
CA ALA A 46 17.77 -24.16 -28.94
C ALA A 46 16.60 -23.67 -29.82
N ASP A 47 15.95 -22.56 -29.42
CA ASP A 47 14.87 -21.96 -30.21
C ASP A 47 15.37 -21.40 -31.55
N PHE A 48 16.48 -20.67 -31.54
CA PHE A 48 17.13 -20.22 -32.79
C PHE A 48 17.48 -21.39 -33.70
N ALA A 49 18.06 -22.47 -33.15
CA ALA A 49 18.38 -23.66 -33.92
C ALA A 49 17.12 -24.33 -34.50
N LEU A 50 16.05 -24.47 -33.72
CA LEU A 50 14.75 -25.02 -34.14
C LEU A 50 14.17 -24.23 -35.32
N ASN A 51 14.27 -22.91 -35.28
CA ASN A 51 13.78 -22.00 -36.31
C ASN A 51 14.78 -21.81 -37.48
N SER A 52 15.79 -22.65 -37.61
CA SER A 52 16.84 -22.56 -38.62
C SER A 52 17.55 -21.20 -38.66
N ASN A 53 17.66 -20.54 -37.51
CA ASN A 53 18.37 -19.26 -37.36
C ASN A 53 19.82 -19.54 -36.91
N SER A 54 20.80 -19.03 -37.68
CA SER A 54 22.24 -19.19 -37.41
C SER A 54 22.73 -18.45 -36.17
N ASP A 55 21.92 -17.53 -35.58
CA ASP A 55 22.29 -16.73 -34.42
C ASP A 55 22.49 -17.59 -33.15
N TYR A 56 22.05 -18.87 -33.16
CA TYR A 56 22.37 -19.80 -32.09
C TYR A 56 23.89 -19.90 -31.84
N LYS A 57 24.73 -19.68 -32.86
CA LYS A 57 26.20 -19.72 -32.75
C LYS A 57 26.70 -18.54 -31.93
N SER A 58 26.21 -17.33 -32.20
CA SER A 58 26.57 -16.13 -31.42
C SER A 58 26.18 -16.28 -29.94
N VAL A 59 25.02 -16.86 -29.65
CA VAL A 59 24.60 -17.13 -28.27
C VAL A 59 25.52 -18.16 -27.62
N LEU A 60 25.95 -19.16 -28.36
CA LEU A 60 26.90 -20.18 -27.86
C LEU A 60 28.28 -19.56 -27.57
N ASP A 61 28.81 -18.73 -28.48
CA ASP A 61 30.08 -18.03 -28.31
C ASP A 61 30.09 -17.13 -27.08
N GLU A 62 29.00 -16.39 -26.84
CA GLU A 62 28.82 -15.60 -25.60
C GLU A 62 28.90 -16.47 -24.35
N MET A 63 28.27 -17.65 -24.35
CA MET A 63 28.33 -18.58 -23.22
C MET A 63 29.74 -19.14 -23.02
N VAL A 64 30.46 -19.50 -24.09
CA VAL A 64 31.87 -19.94 -24.04
C VAL A 64 32.76 -18.88 -23.41
N ASP A 65 32.70 -17.65 -23.90
CA ASP A 65 33.51 -16.53 -23.40
C ASP A 65 33.21 -16.24 -21.92
N ARG A 66 31.96 -16.29 -21.53
CA ARG A 66 31.56 -16.10 -20.13
C ARG A 66 32.14 -17.17 -19.22
N HIS A 67 32.06 -18.45 -19.60
CA HIS A 67 32.62 -19.54 -18.79
C HIS A 67 34.13 -19.49 -18.74
N ARG A 68 34.79 -19.16 -19.86
CA ARG A 68 36.24 -18.97 -19.91
C ARG A 68 36.69 -17.85 -18.96
N ASN A 69 36.02 -16.70 -18.95
CA ASN A 69 36.30 -15.60 -18.00
C ASN A 69 36.12 -16.03 -16.56
N VAL A 70 35.09 -16.83 -16.24
CA VAL A 70 34.85 -17.36 -14.89
C VAL A 70 36.00 -18.31 -14.49
N ILE A 71 36.37 -19.26 -15.34
CA ILE A 71 37.47 -20.19 -15.09
C ILE A 71 38.75 -19.41 -14.81
N GLU A 72 39.06 -18.43 -15.67
CA GLU A 72 40.29 -17.65 -15.59
C GLU A 72 40.43 -16.90 -14.25
N LYS A 73 39.34 -16.34 -13.76
CA LYS A 73 39.32 -15.52 -12.55
C LYS A 73 39.09 -16.27 -11.24
N THR A 74 38.53 -17.49 -11.28
CA THR A 74 38.17 -18.21 -10.05
C THR A 74 39.07 -19.37 -9.70
N ILE A 75 39.69 -20.04 -10.67
CA ILE A 75 40.59 -21.17 -10.42
C ILE A 75 42.04 -20.68 -10.32
N THR A 76 42.65 -20.88 -9.16
CA THR A 76 44.01 -20.38 -8.88
C THR A 76 45.14 -21.33 -9.36
N SER A 77 44.90 -22.65 -9.32
CA SER A 77 45.86 -23.64 -9.79
C SER A 77 45.92 -23.64 -11.33
N ILE A 78 47.10 -23.46 -11.90
CA ILE A 78 47.35 -23.48 -13.35
C ILE A 78 46.89 -24.81 -13.96
N GLU A 79 47.28 -25.93 -13.36
CA GLU A 79 46.91 -27.27 -13.81
C GLU A 79 45.41 -27.50 -13.77
N ALA A 80 44.76 -27.13 -12.65
CA ALA A 80 43.31 -27.22 -12.53
C ALA A 80 42.59 -26.33 -13.55
N LYS A 81 43.13 -25.15 -13.85
CA LYS A 81 42.63 -24.22 -14.85
C LYS A 81 42.67 -24.82 -16.25
N GLU A 82 43.81 -25.33 -16.67
CA GLU A 82 43.97 -25.98 -17.96
C GLU A 82 43.03 -27.17 -18.15
N VAL A 83 43.00 -28.10 -17.16
CA VAL A 83 42.09 -29.26 -17.17
C VAL A 83 40.62 -28.82 -17.25
N THR A 84 40.23 -27.77 -16.55
CA THR A 84 38.85 -27.27 -16.56
C THR A 84 38.52 -26.64 -17.90
N THR A 85 39.40 -25.85 -18.47
CA THR A 85 39.23 -25.24 -19.79
C THR A 85 39.05 -26.32 -20.87
N ILE A 86 39.92 -27.30 -20.94
CA ILE A 86 39.80 -28.41 -21.91
C ILE A 86 38.44 -29.13 -21.78
N LYS A 87 38.08 -29.50 -20.54
CA LYS A 87 36.79 -30.17 -20.29
C LYS A 87 35.58 -29.30 -20.64
N SER A 88 35.61 -28.00 -20.34
CA SER A 88 34.54 -27.10 -20.69
C SER A 88 34.40 -26.90 -22.21
N GLU A 89 35.53 -26.83 -22.95
CA GLU A 89 35.52 -26.79 -24.40
C GLU A 89 34.92 -28.06 -25.02
N GLN A 90 35.23 -29.23 -24.47
CA GLN A 90 34.62 -30.49 -24.90
C GLN A 90 33.09 -30.49 -24.70
N LEU A 91 32.62 -30.01 -23.55
CA LEU A 91 31.21 -29.87 -23.29
C LEU A 91 30.51 -28.88 -24.24
N PHE A 92 31.16 -27.78 -24.56
CA PHE A 92 30.64 -26.82 -25.55
C PHE A 92 30.65 -27.36 -26.97
N GLU A 93 31.61 -28.16 -27.34
CA GLU A 93 31.65 -28.84 -28.65
C GLU A 93 30.53 -29.89 -28.75
N GLU A 94 30.28 -30.67 -27.70
CA GLU A 94 29.10 -31.56 -27.64
C GLU A 94 27.79 -30.79 -27.82
N LEU A 95 27.62 -29.68 -27.10
CA LEU A 95 26.46 -28.82 -27.17
C LEU A 95 26.28 -28.21 -28.57
N HIS A 96 27.40 -27.74 -29.17
CA HIS A 96 27.38 -27.20 -30.55
C HIS A 96 26.88 -28.25 -31.56
N ASN A 97 27.36 -29.51 -31.42
CA ASN A 97 26.95 -30.59 -32.31
C ASN A 97 25.47 -30.92 -32.18
N ILE A 98 24.91 -30.88 -30.97
CA ILE A 98 23.48 -31.06 -30.71
C ILE A 98 22.67 -29.92 -31.33
N LEU A 99 23.04 -28.67 -31.07
CA LEU A 99 22.36 -27.48 -31.65
C LEU A 99 22.42 -27.46 -33.17
N ARG A 100 23.57 -27.86 -33.75
CA ARG A 100 23.70 -28.02 -35.19
C ARG A 100 22.79 -29.11 -35.76
N GLY A 101 22.61 -30.22 -35.04
CA GLY A 101 21.65 -31.27 -35.38
C GLY A 101 20.23 -30.74 -35.39
N VAL A 102 19.80 -30.02 -34.36
CA VAL A 102 18.48 -29.34 -34.29
C VAL A 102 18.30 -28.36 -35.44
N TYR A 103 19.32 -27.52 -35.73
CA TYR A 103 19.32 -26.55 -36.82
C TYR A 103 19.12 -27.20 -38.20
N LEU A 104 19.75 -28.36 -38.44
CA LEU A 104 19.68 -29.04 -39.73
C LEU A 104 18.35 -29.82 -39.93
N ILE A 105 17.82 -30.37 -38.84
CA ILE A 105 16.60 -31.21 -38.86
C ILE A 105 15.32 -30.34 -38.71
N GLY A 106 15.39 -29.19 -38.03
CA GLY A 106 14.25 -28.33 -37.73
C GLY A 106 13.26 -28.93 -36.75
N ASP A 107 13.74 -29.84 -35.89
CA ASP A 107 12.93 -30.46 -34.84
C ASP A 107 13.66 -30.51 -33.52
N LEU A 108 12.92 -30.27 -32.44
CA LEU A 108 13.44 -30.26 -31.06
C LEU A 108 12.56 -31.13 -30.16
N SER A 109 12.93 -32.36 -29.97
CA SER A 109 12.26 -33.23 -29.04
C SER A 109 12.49 -32.79 -27.58
N GLN A 110 11.58 -33.12 -26.65
CA GLN A 110 11.75 -32.85 -25.20
C GLN A 110 13.06 -33.44 -24.67
N LYS A 111 13.40 -34.64 -25.04
CA LYS A 111 14.65 -35.33 -24.72
C LYS A 111 15.87 -34.54 -25.16
N THR A 112 15.85 -33.97 -26.36
CA THR A 112 16.96 -33.12 -26.86
C THR A 112 17.02 -31.80 -26.11
N SER A 113 15.88 -31.19 -25.82
CA SER A 113 15.78 -29.97 -25.01
C SER A 113 16.34 -30.19 -23.59
N ASP A 114 15.92 -31.27 -22.92
CA ASP A 114 16.43 -31.62 -21.59
C ASP A 114 17.94 -31.80 -21.58
N LYS A 115 18.49 -32.44 -22.61
CA LYS A 115 19.93 -32.61 -22.78
C LYS A 115 20.64 -31.28 -22.99
N ILE A 116 20.11 -30.37 -23.81
CA ILE A 116 20.68 -29.03 -24.04
C ILE A 116 20.74 -28.23 -22.73
N VAL A 117 19.65 -28.13 -21.97
CA VAL A 117 19.64 -27.34 -20.74
C VAL A 117 20.53 -27.92 -19.65
N SER A 118 20.80 -29.23 -19.68
CA SER A 118 21.69 -29.88 -18.70
C SER A 118 23.14 -29.38 -18.73
N TYR A 119 23.58 -28.80 -19.84
CA TYR A 119 24.96 -28.29 -19.96
C TYR A 119 25.22 -27.12 -18.99
N GLY A 120 24.20 -26.34 -18.59
CA GLY A 120 24.36 -25.26 -17.65
C GLY A 120 24.92 -25.71 -16.30
N GLU A 121 24.28 -26.69 -15.67
CA GLU A 121 24.72 -27.25 -14.39
C GLU A 121 25.95 -28.13 -14.51
N ARG A 122 26.15 -28.84 -15.62
CA ARG A 122 27.36 -29.62 -15.89
C ARG A 122 28.62 -28.72 -15.93
N LEU A 123 28.51 -27.56 -16.60
CA LEU A 123 29.59 -26.59 -16.69
C LEU A 123 29.85 -25.88 -15.35
N SER A 124 28.81 -25.40 -14.68
CA SER A 124 28.94 -24.70 -13.39
C SER A 124 29.54 -25.64 -12.30
N SER A 125 29.03 -26.86 -12.18
CA SER A 125 29.55 -27.84 -11.21
C SER A 125 30.99 -28.25 -11.48
N LEU A 126 31.39 -28.36 -12.75
CA LEU A 126 32.80 -28.61 -13.13
C LEU A 126 33.70 -27.47 -12.61
N ILE A 127 33.32 -26.20 -12.83
CA ILE A 127 34.10 -25.03 -12.38
C ILE A 127 34.19 -25.02 -10.86
N VAL A 128 33.06 -25.12 -10.15
CA VAL A 128 33.02 -25.09 -8.68
C VAL A 128 33.84 -26.24 -8.08
N SER A 129 33.80 -27.44 -8.68
CA SER A 129 34.60 -28.58 -8.19
C SER A 129 36.09 -28.39 -8.33
N LYS A 130 36.57 -27.51 -9.20
CA LYS A 130 37.99 -27.22 -9.37
C LYS A 130 38.42 -25.94 -8.66
N MET A 131 37.48 -25.10 -8.29
CA MET A 131 37.70 -23.91 -7.47
C MET A 131 37.95 -24.27 -5.99
N ILE A 132 37.30 -25.34 -5.48
CA ILE A 132 37.36 -25.77 -4.09
C ILE A 132 38.39 -26.91 -3.98
N VAL A 133 39.43 -26.68 -3.21
CA VAL A 133 40.50 -27.68 -3.03
C VAL A 133 39.98 -28.90 -2.28
N GLY A 134 40.31 -30.10 -2.81
CA GLY A 134 39.87 -31.36 -2.19
C GLY A 134 38.43 -31.77 -2.45
N SER A 135 37.65 -30.97 -3.19
CA SER A 135 36.30 -31.37 -3.54
C SER A 135 36.25 -32.42 -4.65
N GLN A 136 35.17 -33.22 -4.63
CA GLN A 136 34.89 -34.24 -5.64
C GLN A 136 33.59 -33.94 -6.38
N LEU A 137 33.63 -34.02 -7.71
CA LEU A 137 32.45 -33.86 -8.57
C LEU A 137 31.71 -35.19 -8.73
N TYR A 138 30.43 -35.20 -8.46
CA TYR A 138 29.51 -36.31 -8.62
C TYR A 138 28.46 -36.02 -9.70
N ASP A 139 28.18 -37.01 -10.54
CA ASP A 139 27.16 -36.91 -11.61
C ASP A 139 25.81 -37.30 -11.06
N SER A 140 24.90 -36.30 -10.94
CA SER A 140 23.55 -36.47 -10.41
C SER A 140 22.69 -37.45 -11.24
N THR A 141 22.94 -37.62 -12.53
CA THR A 141 22.18 -38.55 -13.38
C THR A 141 22.34 -39.99 -12.93
N LYS A 142 23.44 -40.31 -12.21
CA LYS A 142 23.69 -41.67 -11.69
C LYS A 142 22.78 -42.03 -10.51
N PHE A 143 22.29 -41.03 -9.74
CA PHE A 143 21.53 -41.29 -8.51
C PHE A 143 20.22 -40.54 -8.38
N ILE A 144 19.96 -39.49 -9.17
CA ILE A 144 18.62 -38.88 -9.26
C ILE A 144 17.88 -39.52 -10.44
N LYS A 145 16.85 -40.32 -10.15
CA LYS A 145 16.10 -41.05 -11.14
C LYS A 145 14.66 -40.54 -11.26
N THR A 146 14.12 -40.52 -12.48
CA THR A 146 12.77 -40.00 -12.77
C THR A 146 11.93 -41.03 -13.51
N ASN A 147 10.61 -40.97 -13.25
CA ASN A 147 9.56 -41.66 -14.01
C ASN A 147 8.79 -40.61 -14.83
N LYS A 148 8.27 -41.00 -15.99
CA LYS A 148 7.43 -40.17 -16.83
C LYS A 148 5.98 -40.19 -16.33
N GLN A 149 5.40 -39.06 -16.00
CA GLN A 149 3.99 -38.89 -15.67
C GLN A 149 3.42 -37.66 -16.37
N PHE A 150 2.31 -37.77 -17.07
CA PHE A 150 1.61 -36.64 -17.71
C PHE A 150 2.54 -35.69 -18.48
N ASN A 151 3.38 -36.15 -19.36
CA ASN A 151 4.39 -35.34 -20.09
C ASN A 151 5.46 -34.62 -19.23
N SER A 152 5.60 -34.95 -17.96
CA SER A 152 6.65 -34.44 -17.06
C SER A 152 7.49 -35.58 -16.50
N HIS A 153 8.72 -35.30 -16.12
CA HIS A 153 9.60 -36.21 -15.41
C HIS A 153 9.51 -35.93 -13.90
N ILE A 154 9.00 -36.89 -13.13
CA ILE A 154 8.87 -36.82 -11.67
C ILE A 154 9.93 -37.68 -11.01
N PRO A 155 10.66 -37.19 -9.99
CA PRO A 155 11.67 -37.97 -9.28
C PRO A 155 11.06 -39.22 -8.62
N ASP A 156 11.67 -40.37 -8.86
CA ASP A 156 11.45 -41.58 -8.08
C ASP A 156 12.28 -41.48 -6.80
N LEU A 157 11.63 -41.10 -5.71
CA LEU A 157 12.28 -40.86 -4.43
C LEU A 157 12.86 -42.16 -3.84
N ASN A 158 12.20 -43.30 -4.02
CA ASN A 158 12.66 -44.58 -3.46
C ASN A 158 13.95 -45.00 -4.11
N ARG A 159 13.96 -45.03 -5.42
CA ARG A 159 15.16 -45.44 -6.19
C ARG A 159 16.28 -44.46 -6.03
N SER A 160 16.00 -43.16 -6.04
CA SER A 160 17.01 -42.12 -5.84
C SER A 160 17.63 -42.20 -4.43
N ASN A 161 16.83 -42.41 -3.38
CA ASN A 161 17.31 -42.54 -2.02
C ASN A 161 18.29 -43.71 -1.85
N GLU A 162 18.01 -44.88 -2.44
CA GLU A 162 18.91 -46.02 -2.41
C GLU A 162 20.26 -45.69 -3.07
N LEU A 163 20.25 -45.09 -4.26
CA LEU A 163 21.42 -44.75 -5.01
C LEU A 163 22.24 -43.66 -4.36
N ILE A 164 21.62 -42.64 -3.78
CA ILE A 164 22.26 -41.59 -3.03
C ILE A 164 22.97 -42.14 -1.82
N LYS A 165 22.32 -42.96 -1.00
CA LYS A 165 22.92 -43.60 0.16
C LYS A 165 24.19 -44.41 -0.25
N LYS A 166 24.06 -45.22 -1.31
CA LYS A 166 25.19 -45.99 -1.83
C LYS A 166 26.33 -45.09 -2.30
N THR A 167 26.06 -43.94 -2.91
CA THR A 167 27.07 -43.04 -3.46
C THR A 167 27.82 -42.27 -2.38
N PHE A 168 27.12 -41.86 -1.31
CA PHE A 168 27.68 -40.96 -0.28
C PHE A 168 27.95 -41.63 1.08
N SER A 169 27.72 -42.94 1.23
CA SER A 169 27.91 -43.67 2.50
C SER A 169 29.36 -43.70 2.98
N GLU A 170 30.34 -43.50 2.12
CA GLU A 170 31.78 -43.65 2.39
C GLU A 170 32.56 -42.33 2.30
N MET A 171 31.88 -41.17 2.45
CA MET A 171 32.58 -39.89 2.44
C MET A 171 33.37 -39.65 3.74
N PRO A 172 34.67 -39.56 3.70
CA PRO A 172 35.47 -39.26 4.90
C PRO A 172 35.38 -37.75 5.25
N PRO A 173 35.32 -37.39 6.53
CA PRO A 173 35.41 -35.99 6.95
C PRO A 173 36.87 -35.46 6.87
N PRO A 174 37.08 -34.16 6.61
CA PRO A 174 36.15 -33.18 6.01
C PRO A 174 36.14 -33.34 4.49
N SER A 175 35.00 -33.66 3.89
CA SER A 175 34.88 -33.83 2.45
C SER A 175 33.79 -32.94 1.87
N VAL A 176 34.09 -32.40 0.69
CA VAL A 176 33.15 -31.59 -0.09
C VAL A 176 32.81 -32.33 -1.37
N ALA A 177 31.50 -32.69 -1.49
CA ALA A 177 30.97 -33.29 -2.71
C ALA A 177 30.23 -32.21 -3.52
N ILE A 178 30.59 -31.98 -4.77
CA ILE A 178 29.91 -31.06 -5.68
C ILE A 178 28.97 -31.85 -6.57
N VAL A 179 27.71 -31.39 -6.69
CA VAL A 179 26.65 -32.05 -7.45
C VAL A 179 25.96 -31.05 -8.36
N PRO A 180 25.86 -31.32 -9.67
CA PRO A 180 24.98 -30.51 -10.53
C PRO A 180 23.53 -30.72 -10.08
N GLY A 181 22.82 -29.61 -9.80
CA GLY A 181 21.37 -29.63 -9.51
C GLY A 181 20.55 -29.83 -10.78
N PHE A 182 19.21 -29.89 -10.65
CA PHE A 182 18.26 -29.90 -11.77
C PHE A 182 18.30 -31.13 -12.67
N ILE A 183 19.48 -31.75 -12.87
CA ILE A 183 19.72 -32.84 -13.81
C ILE A 183 19.41 -34.19 -13.15
N SER A 184 18.78 -35.07 -13.92
CA SER A 184 18.41 -36.45 -13.54
C SER A 184 18.51 -37.36 -14.74
N SER A 185 18.15 -38.62 -14.57
CA SER A 185 17.95 -39.54 -15.68
C SER A 185 16.69 -40.40 -15.53
N SER A 186 16.08 -40.75 -16.67
CA SER A 186 14.96 -41.68 -16.75
C SER A 186 15.36 -43.05 -16.25
N ILE A 187 14.47 -43.73 -15.50
CA ILE A 187 14.68 -45.15 -15.11
C ILE A 187 14.63 -46.06 -16.32
N GLU A 188 13.73 -45.80 -17.25
CA GLU A 188 13.44 -46.71 -18.38
C GLU A 188 14.52 -46.67 -19.43
N GLU A 189 14.90 -45.46 -19.90
CA GLU A 189 15.80 -45.27 -21.03
C GLU A 189 17.22 -44.82 -20.61
N ASN A 190 17.38 -44.48 -19.36
CA ASN A 190 18.61 -43.85 -18.78
C ASN A 190 19.04 -42.57 -19.50
N ASP A 191 18.09 -41.91 -20.19
CA ASP A 191 18.33 -40.63 -20.83
C ASP A 191 18.39 -39.52 -19.83
N ILE A 192 19.11 -38.45 -20.16
CA ILE A 192 19.14 -37.21 -19.36
C ILE A 192 17.77 -36.60 -19.39
N THR A 193 17.26 -36.33 -18.20
CA THR A 193 16.02 -35.63 -17.93
C THR A 193 16.29 -34.49 -16.98
N ASN A 194 15.33 -33.58 -16.81
CA ASN A 194 15.39 -32.55 -15.78
C ASN A 194 14.14 -32.63 -14.90
N ILE A 195 14.27 -32.16 -13.68
CA ILE A 195 13.18 -32.17 -12.69
C ILE A 195 12.39 -30.84 -12.64
N GLY A 196 12.47 -30.06 -13.71
CA GLY A 196 11.67 -28.86 -13.91
C GLY A 196 12.08 -27.66 -13.05
N ARG A 197 11.19 -26.68 -12.94
CA ARG A 197 11.44 -25.43 -12.24
C ARG A 197 11.83 -25.68 -10.79
N GLY A 198 12.83 -24.95 -10.28
CA GLY A 198 13.35 -25.13 -8.91
C GLY A 198 14.09 -26.45 -8.71
N GLY A 199 14.49 -27.11 -9.82
CA GLY A 199 15.10 -28.45 -9.80
C GLY A 199 16.37 -28.55 -8.97
N SER A 200 17.19 -27.51 -8.90
CA SER A 200 18.40 -27.55 -8.06
C SER A 200 18.06 -27.55 -6.57
N ASP A 201 17.03 -26.80 -6.14
CA ASP A 201 16.54 -26.84 -4.76
C ASP A 201 15.99 -28.21 -4.45
N TYR A 202 15.23 -28.78 -5.39
CA TYR A 202 14.62 -30.10 -5.22
C TYR A 202 15.67 -31.22 -5.20
N THR A 203 16.72 -31.15 -6.03
CA THR A 203 17.87 -32.07 -5.97
C THR A 203 18.51 -32.05 -4.58
N ALA A 204 18.75 -30.84 -4.03
CA ALA A 204 19.36 -30.68 -2.72
C ALA A 204 18.48 -31.26 -1.60
N ALA A 205 17.16 -31.06 -1.69
CA ALA A 205 16.21 -31.59 -0.72
C ALA A 205 16.12 -33.13 -0.77
N ILE A 206 16.15 -33.74 -1.96
CA ILE A 206 16.16 -35.19 -2.12
C ILE A 206 17.45 -35.77 -1.51
N ILE A 207 18.61 -35.16 -1.76
CA ILE A 207 19.87 -35.59 -1.20
C ILE A 207 19.87 -35.42 0.33
N ALA A 208 19.44 -34.28 0.85
CA ALA A 208 19.33 -34.04 2.28
C ALA A 208 18.44 -35.07 2.98
N ALA A 209 17.29 -35.39 2.39
CA ALA A 209 16.38 -36.39 2.92
C ALA A 209 16.97 -37.80 2.88
N ALA A 210 17.63 -38.18 1.80
CA ALA A 210 18.26 -39.51 1.65
C ALA A 210 19.39 -39.71 2.66
N MET A 211 20.19 -38.67 2.90
CA MET A 211 21.35 -38.69 3.81
C MET A 211 21.00 -38.42 5.26
N ASN A 212 19.73 -38.13 5.59
CA ASN A 212 19.29 -37.64 6.90
C ASN A 212 20.19 -36.48 7.37
N ALA A 213 20.38 -35.47 6.51
CA ALA A 213 21.22 -34.33 6.80
C ALA A 213 20.73 -33.59 8.06
N SER A 214 21.66 -32.97 8.80
CA SER A 214 21.33 -32.14 9.96
C SER A 214 20.55 -30.89 9.57
N MET A 215 20.82 -30.36 8.35
CA MET A 215 20.19 -29.14 7.81
C MET A 215 20.30 -29.10 6.29
N LEU A 216 19.33 -28.48 5.64
CA LEU A 216 19.39 -28.08 4.24
C LEU A 216 19.56 -26.56 4.16
N GLU A 217 20.72 -26.08 3.75
CA GLU A 217 20.94 -24.66 3.50
C GLU A 217 20.70 -24.31 2.04
N ILE A 218 19.89 -23.26 1.83
CA ILE A 218 19.62 -22.70 0.49
C ILE A 218 20.17 -21.26 0.47
N TRP A 219 21.24 -21.08 -0.27
CA TRP A 219 21.94 -19.83 -0.48
C TRP A 219 21.42 -19.14 -1.76
N THR A 220 20.94 -17.92 -1.61
CA THR A 220 20.28 -17.14 -2.66
C THR A 220 20.71 -15.68 -2.58
N ASP A 221 20.03 -14.78 -3.32
CA ASP A 221 20.28 -13.33 -3.36
C ASP A 221 19.37 -12.50 -2.45
N VAL A 222 18.60 -13.15 -1.61
CA VAL A 222 17.72 -12.49 -0.64
C VAL A 222 18.05 -12.91 0.79
N ASP A 223 17.80 -12.02 1.77
CA ASP A 223 18.10 -12.29 3.18
C ASP A 223 17.22 -13.36 3.83
N GLY A 224 16.22 -13.88 3.14
CA GLY A 224 15.26 -14.86 3.64
C GLY A 224 13.85 -14.56 3.19
N PHE A 225 12.88 -15.20 3.84
CA PHE A 225 11.48 -14.81 3.69
C PHE A 225 11.22 -13.49 4.38
N MET A 226 10.52 -12.60 3.69
CA MET A 226 10.13 -11.29 4.23
C MET A 226 8.64 -11.22 4.53
N THR A 227 8.26 -10.33 5.44
CA THR A 227 6.84 -10.13 5.81
C THR A 227 5.98 -9.67 4.65
N ALA A 228 6.57 -9.07 3.63
CA ALA A 228 5.98 -8.70 2.34
C ALA A 228 7.09 -8.47 1.30
N ASP A 229 6.72 -8.19 0.04
CA ASP A 229 7.69 -7.82 -1.00
C ASP A 229 8.36 -6.48 -0.67
N PRO A 230 9.68 -6.44 -0.42
CA PRO A 230 10.39 -5.20 -0.05
C PRO A 230 10.42 -4.17 -1.18
N LYS A 231 10.21 -4.57 -2.42
CA LYS A 231 10.09 -3.66 -3.58
C LYS A 231 8.80 -2.84 -3.53
N ILE A 232 7.80 -3.32 -2.79
CA ILE A 232 6.49 -2.65 -2.65
C ILE A 232 6.36 -2.00 -1.27
N ILE A 233 6.87 -2.66 -0.23
CA ILE A 233 6.74 -2.25 1.18
C ILE A 233 8.12 -2.05 1.79
N ASN A 234 8.51 -0.80 1.95
CA ASN A 234 9.83 -0.43 2.49
C ASN A 234 10.05 -0.85 3.96
N SER A 235 8.96 -1.07 4.71
CA SER A 235 8.99 -1.53 6.11
C SER A 235 8.96 -3.05 6.26
N ALA A 236 9.01 -3.80 5.16
CA ALA A 236 9.12 -5.25 5.21
C ALA A 236 10.44 -5.67 5.85
N TYR A 237 10.40 -6.70 6.68
CA TYR A 237 11.57 -7.24 7.37
C TYR A 237 11.63 -8.76 7.26
N VAL A 238 12.82 -9.32 7.49
CA VAL A 238 13.06 -10.76 7.41
C VAL A 238 12.33 -11.49 8.52
N ILE A 239 11.71 -12.61 8.18
CA ILE A 239 11.04 -13.51 9.12
C ILE A 239 12.09 -14.51 9.63
N ASP A 240 12.37 -14.48 10.92
CA ASP A 240 13.40 -15.33 11.52
C ASP A 240 13.07 -16.83 11.42
N GLU A 241 11.81 -17.19 11.67
CA GLU A 241 11.36 -18.58 11.71
C GLU A 241 9.98 -18.76 11.05
N LEU A 242 9.86 -19.80 10.24
CA LEU A 242 8.62 -20.25 9.59
C LEU A 242 8.40 -21.74 9.86
N SER A 243 7.14 -22.16 9.96
CA SER A 243 6.80 -23.56 9.81
C SER A 243 6.88 -23.98 8.33
N PHE A 244 7.01 -25.27 8.07
CA PHE A 244 7.00 -25.79 6.70
C PHE A 244 5.70 -25.40 5.96
N THR A 245 4.57 -25.44 6.63
CA THR A 245 3.28 -25.07 6.05
C THR A 245 3.25 -23.58 5.69
N GLU A 246 3.72 -22.69 6.56
CA GLU A 246 3.79 -21.25 6.29
C GLU A 246 4.72 -20.94 5.12
N ALA A 247 5.86 -21.63 5.03
CA ALA A 247 6.81 -21.47 3.92
C ALA A 247 6.22 -21.93 2.58
N ILE A 248 5.46 -23.04 2.56
CA ILE A 248 4.72 -23.50 1.37
C ILE A 248 3.70 -22.47 0.93
N GLU A 249 2.88 -21.96 1.86
CA GLU A 249 1.83 -20.99 1.56
C GLU A 249 2.42 -19.68 1.01
N LEU A 250 3.43 -19.12 1.66
CA LEU A 250 4.10 -17.91 1.19
C LEU A 250 4.69 -18.09 -0.22
N SER A 251 5.30 -19.25 -0.48
CA SER A 251 5.92 -19.53 -1.78
C SER A 251 4.89 -19.73 -2.89
N ASN A 252 3.74 -20.34 -2.60
CA ASN A 252 2.67 -20.53 -3.57
C ASN A 252 2.05 -19.23 -4.05
N PHE A 253 1.94 -18.22 -3.17
CA PHE A 253 1.34 -16.92 -3.48
C PHE A 253 2.34 -15.88 -4.01
N GLY A 254 3.60 -16.24 -4.31
CA GLY A 254 4.49 -15.34 -5.05
C GLY A 254 5.81 -14.99 -4.39
N ALA A 255 6.07 -15.36 -3.15
CA ALA A 255 7.41 -15.26 -2.56
C ALA A 255 8.35 -16.25 -3.27
N LYS A 256 9.12 -15.75 -4.26
CA LYS A 256 10.03 -16.58 -5.07
C LYS A 256 11.32 -16.93 -4.32
N VAL A 257 11.22 -17.35 -3.07
CA VAL A 257 12.38 -17.64 -2.21
C VAL A 257 12.77 -19.10 -2.31
N ILE A 258 11.80 -20.02 -2.30
CA ILE A 258 12.00 -21.45 -2.44
C ILE A 258 10.91 -22.04 -3.34
N TYR A 259 11.24 -23.08 -4.08
CA TYR A 259 10.27 -23.83 -4.85
C TYR A 259 9.48 -24.77 -3.93
N PRO A 260 8.13 -24.67 -3.82
CA PRO A 260 7.35 -25.42 -2.82
C PRO A 260 7.59 -26.94 -2.78
N PRO A 261 7.70 -27.66 -3.92
CA PRO A 261 8.01 -29.09 -3.91
C PRO A 261 9.34 -29.47 -3.24
N THR A 262 10.28 -28.53 -3.10
CA THR A 262 11.54 -28.71 -2.38
C THR A 262 11.34 -29.05 -0.91
N ILE A 263 10.26 -28.57 -0.31
CA ILE A 263 9.97 -28.77 1.11
C ILE A 263 9.55 -30.22 1.39
N PHE A 264 8.88 -30.86 0.45
CA PHE A 264 8.27 -32.19 0.65
C PHE A 264 9.25 -33.28 1.10
N PRO A 265 10.44 -33.54 0.48
CA PRO A 265 11.36 -34.59 0.92
C PRO A 265 11.87 -34.41 2.35
N VAL A 266 12.17 -33.15 2.74
CA VAL A 266 12.76 -32.81 4.05
C VAL A 266 11.72 -32.68 5.15
N TYR A 267 10.48 -32.31 4.81
CA TYR A 267 9.37 -32.22 5.76
C TYR A 267 9.12 -33.54 6.50
N HIS A 268 9.01 -34.66 5.79
CA HIS A 268 8.76 -35.98 6.38
C HIS A 268 9.92 -36.50 7.25
N LYS A 269 11.09 -35.88 7.12
CA LYS A 269 12.30 -36.21 7.89
C LYS A 269 12.59 -35.22 8.99
N ASN A 270 11.78 -34.20 9.14
CA ASN A 270 11.99 -33.07 10.06
C ASN A 270 13.36 -32.39 9.91
N ILE A 271 13.91 -32.38 8.68
CA ILE A 271 15.17 -31.71 8.38
C ILE A 271 14.89 -30.23 8.20
N PRO A 272 15.46 -29.34 9.04
CA PRO A 272 15.25 -27.91 8.90
C PRO A 272 15.87 -27.38 7.59
N ILE A 273 15.23 -26.35 7.02
CA ILE A 273 15.75 -25.62 5.86
C ILE A 273 16.16 -24.23 6.35
N TYR A 274 17.37 -23.80 5.96
CA TYR A 274 17.87 -22.47 6.28
C TYR A 274 18.07 -21.68 5.00
N ILE A 275 17.34 -20.59 4.83
CA ILE A 275 17.48 -19.67 3.70
C ILE A 275 18.46 -18.58 4.09
N ARG A 276 19.52 -18.40 3.30
CA ARG A 276 20.61 -17.46 3.60
C ARG A 276 21.02 -16.66 2.37
N ASN A 277 21.53 -15.46 2.59
CA ASN A 277 22.00 -14.59 1.52
C ASN A 277 23.49 -14.83 1.23
N THR A 278 23.81 -15.21 -0.01
CA THR A 278 25.20 -15.39 -0.46
C THR A 278 26.01 -14.09 -0.40
N PHE A 279 25.38 -12.95 -0.65
CA PHE A 279 26.04 -11.64 -0.70
C PHE A 279 26.10 -10.95 0.67
N SER A 280 25.40 -11.50 1.66
CA SER A 280 25.38 -11.03 3.05
C SER A 280 25.33 -12.25 4.00
N PRO A 281 26.40 -13.06 4.08
CA PRO A 281 26.40 -14.31 4.85
C PRO A 281 26.12 -14.13 6.35
N GLU A 282 26.42 -12.93 6.89
CA GLU A 282 26.17 -12.56 8.29
C GLU A 282 24.69 -12.24 8.56
N SER A 283 23.86 -12.08 7.53
CA SER A 283 22.41 -11.89 7.70
C SER A 283 21.78 -13.09 8.40
N LYS A 284 20.84 -12.81 9.32
CA LYS A 284 20.22 -13.83 10.16
C LYS A 284 19.47 -14.91 9.37
N GLY A 285 18.99 -14.60 8.17
CA GLY A 285 18.24 -15.55 7.33
C GLY A 285 16.89 -15.96 7.89
N THR A 286 16.26 -16.98 7.25
CA THR A 286 15.00 -17.60 7.69
C THR A 286 15.19 -19.08 7.93
N LEU A 287 14.89 -19.53 9.16
CA LEU A 287 14.89 -20.95 9.52
C LEU A 287 13.48 -21.55 9.36
N ILE A 288 13.35 -22.55 8.50
CA ILE A 288 12.10 -23.29 8.29
C ILE A 288 12.23 -24.65 9.01
N LYS A 289 11.33 -24.89 9.97
CA LYS A 289 11.34 -26.10 10.78
C LYS A 289 9.94 -26.50 11.22
N ASP A 290 9.78 -27.64 11.84
CA ASP A 290 8.49 -28.00 12.48
C ASP A 290 8.25 -27.11 13.68
N ILE A 291 7.26 -26.22 13.58
CA ILE A 291 6.86 -25.30 14.65
C ILE A 291 5.40 -25.60 14.99
N LYS A 292 5.14 -25.96 16.24
CA LYS A 292 3.76 -26.10 16.72
C LYS A 292 3.15 -24.72 16.97
N PRO A 293 1.88 -24.51 16.58
CA PRO A 293 1.17 -23.26 16.89
C PRO A 293 1.19 -22.97 18.41
N THR A 294 1.50 -21.72 18.76
CA THR A 294 1.52 -21.26 20.15
C THR A 294 0.61 -20.05 20.32
N ARG A 295 -0.02 -19.90 21.51
CA ARG A 295 -0.92 -18.76 21.79
C ARG A 295 -0.20 -17.41 21.78
N ASP A 296 1.09 -17.38 22.10
CA ASP A 296 1.90 -16.15 22.18
C ASP A 296 2.69 -15.87 20.87
N GLY A 297 2.56 -16.73 19.86
CA GLY A 297 3.23 -16.56 18.59
C GLY A 297 2.58 -15.47 17.73
N LYS A 298 3.37 -14.87 16.81
CA LYS A 298 2.82 -13.94 15.81
C LYS A 298 1.70 -14.63 15.02
N ILE A 299 0.54 -14.00 14.95
CA ILE A 299 -0.65 -14.56 14.30
C ILE A 299 -0.43 -14.67 12.79
N ILE A 300 0.08 -13.59 12.18
CA ILE A 300 0.43 -13.52 10.75
C ILE A 300 1.95 -13.48 10.63
N LYS A 301 2.48 -14.27 9.72
CA LYS A 301 3.92 -14.33 9.40
C LYS A 301 4.28 -13.49 8.19
N GLY A 302 3.45 -13.51 7.15
CA GLY A 302 3.74 -12.80 5.92
C GLY A 302 2.50 -12.50 5.08
N ILE A 303 2.69 -11.60 4.13
CA ILE A 303 1.74 -11.27 3.07
C ILE A 303 2.40 -11.65 1.75
N SER A 304 1.67 -12.34 0.91
CA SER A 304 2.15 -12.69 -0.43
C SER A 304 1.12 -12.31 -1.49
N SER A 305 1.54 -12.13 -2.74
CA SER A 305 0.65 -11.74 -3.82
C SER A 305 1.02 -12.37 -5.16
N ILE A 306 0.00 -12.62 -5.98
CA ILE A 306 0.12 -12.97 -7.40
C ILE A 306 -0.38 -11.78 -8.20
N ASN A 307 0.53 -11.12 -8.93
CA ASN A 307 0.26 -9.85 -9.62
C ASN A 307 -0.43 -10.02 -10.98
N ASP A 308 -0.63 -11.26 -11.42
CA ASP A 308 -1.13 -11.60 -12.75
C ASP A 308 -2.17 -12.71 -12.62
N THR A 309 -3.36 -12.32 -12.18
CA THR A 309 -4.50 -13.19 -11.94
C THR A 309 -5.59 -12.90 -12.97
N ALA A 310 -6.15 -13.96 -13.57
CA ALA A 310 -7.44 -13.89 -14.23
C ALA A 310 -8.43 -14.80 -13.50
N LEU A 311 -9.67 -14.35 -13.36
CA LEU A 311 -10.76 -15.10 -12.75
C LEU A 311 -11.67 -15.66 -13.83
N ILE A 312 -11.82 -16.97 -13.84
CA ILE A 312 -12.69 -17.71 -14.76
C ILE A 312 -13.94 -18.10 -13.99
N THR A 313 -15.09 -17.63 -14.42
CA THR A 313 -16.36 -17.87 -13.72
C THR A 313 -17.32 -18.66 -14.60
N ILE A 314 -17.79 -19.80 -14.11
CA ILE A 314 -18.82 -20.65 -14.70
C ILE A 314 -20.09 -20.43 -13.87
N THR A 315 -21.18 -20.07 -14.55
CA THR A 315 -22.48 -19.83 -13.90
C THR A 315 -23.59 -20.53 -14.64
N GLY A 316 -24.58 -20.99 -13.91
CA GLY A 316 -25.79 -21.57 -14.51
C GLY A 316 -26.68 -22.25 -13.50
N LEU A 317 -28.02 -22.13 -13.68
CA LEU A 317 -29.00 -22.80 -12.83
C LEU A 317 -28.93 -24.36 -13.01
N GLY A 318 -28.45 -24.83 -14.14
CA GLY A 318 -28.26 -26.27 -14.39
C GLY A 318 -27.06 -26.87 -13.64
N MET A 319 -26.32 -26.08 -12.86
CA MET A 319 -25.26 -26.59 -11.98
C MET A 319 -25.81 -27.03 -10.61
N VAL A 320 -26.93 -26.48 -10.17
CA VAL A 320 -27.45 -26.64 -8.81
C VAL A 320 -27.89 -28.09 -8.59
N GLY A 321 -27.33 -28.75 -7.58
CA GLY A 321 -27.65 -30.17 -7.24
C GLY A 321 -27.09 -31.21 -8.23
N VAL A 322 -26.28 -30.79 -9.20
CA VAL A 322 -25.68 -31.71 -10.19
C VAL A 322 -24.32 -32.21 -9.71
N ILE A 323 -24.27 -33.51 -9.40
CA ILE A 323 -23.03 -34.16 -8.96
C ILE A 323 -21.99 -34.19 -10.09
N GLY A 324 -20.75 -33.79 -9.80
CA GLY A 324 -19.63 -33.97 -10.71
C GLY A 324 -19.26 -32.73 -11.56
N VAL A 325 -19.97 -31.61 -11.46
CA VAL A 325 -19.64 -30.39 -12.20
C VAL A 325 -18.21 -29.95 -11.92
N ASN A 326 -17.80 -29.86 -10.65
CA ASN A 326 -16.44 -29.50 -10.26
C ASN A 326 -15.39 -30.46 -10.82
N LYS A 327 -15.67 -31.79 -10.84
CA LYS A 327 -14.79 -32.79 -11.48
C LYS A 327 -14.54 -32.42 -12.94
N ARG A 328 -15.59 -32.09 -13.69
CA ARG A 328 -15.49 -31.71 -15.10
C ARG A 328 -14.67 -30.45 -15.29
N ILE A 329 -14.91 -29.42 -14.47
CA ILE A 329 -14.15 -28.16 -14.51
C ILE A 329 -12.66 -28.44 -14.32
N PHE A 330 -12.28 -29.11 -13.23
CA PHE A 330 -10.87 -29.33 -12.91
C PHE A 330 -10.20 -30.34 -13.86
N SER A 331 -10.91 -31.38 -14.31
CA SER A 331 -10.34 -32.30 -15.29
C SER A 331 -10.06 -31.61 -16.62
N ALA A 332 -11.00 -30.82 -17.12
CA ALA A 332 -10.82 -30.07 -18.37
C ALA A 332 -9.62 -29.13 -18.33
N LEU A 333 -9.42 -28.42 -17.20
CA LEU A 333 -8.26 -27.53 -17.00
C LEU A 333 -6.96 -28.34 -16.87
N ALA A 334 -6.94 -29.40 -16.06
CA ALA A 334 -5.76 -30.22 -15.81
C ALA A 334 -5.27 -30.95 -17.08
N ASP A 335 -6.18 -31.49 -17.89
CA ASP A 335 -5.86 -32.18 -19.15
C ASP A 335 -5.20 -31.25 -20.19
N ASN A 336 -5.38 -29.93 -20.02
CA ASN A 336 -4.74 -28.87 -20.82
C ASN A 336 -3.57 -28.20 -20.12
N GLY A 337 -3.06 -28.76 -19.00
CA GLY A 337 -1.89 -28.23 -18.27
C GLY A 337 -2.12 -26.90 -17.56
N ILE A 338 -3.37 -26.52 -17.27
CA ILE A 338 -3.73 -25.25 -16.64
C ILE A 338 -3.75 -25.42 -15.12
N SER A 339 -2.93 -24.63 -14.43
CA SER A 339 -2.86 -24.61 -12.96
C SER A 339 -3.87 -23.65 -12.36
N VAL A 340 -4.67 -24.13 -11.43
CA VAL A 340 -5.63 -23.35 -10.64
C VAL A 340 -5.06 -23.10 -9.25
N PHE A 341 -5.01 -21.85 -8.78
CA PHE A 341 -4.44 -21.48 -7.48
C PHE A 341 -5.44 -20.86 -6.49
N ILE A 342 -6.63 -20.48 -6.94
CA ILE A 342 -7.74 -20.08 -6.06
C ILE A 342 -9.05 -20.67 -6.60
N VAL A 343 -9.91 -21.10 -5.70
CA VAL A 343 -11.23 -21.63 -6.00
C VAL A 343 -12.24 -20.98 -5.07
N SER A 344 -13.29 -20.42 -5.62
CA SER A 344 -14.40 -19.86 -4.87
C SER A 344 -15.71 -20.37 -5.45
N GLN A 345 -16.57 -20.90 -4.61
CA GLN A 345 -17.87 -21.42 -4.99
C GLN A 345 -18.95 -20.87 -4.08
N ALA A 346 -20.03 -20.33 -4.66
CA ALA A 346 -21.18 -19.91 -3.89
C ALA A 346 -21.94 -21.12 -3.30
N SER A 347 -22.50 -20.94 -2.11
CA SER A 347 -23.27 -22.00 -1.43
C SER A 347 -24.48 -22.49 -2.22
N SER A 348 -24.97 -21.68 -3.16
CA SER A 348 -26.06 -22.04 -4.08
C SER A 348 -25.64 -22.98 -5.22
N GLU A 349 -24.35 -23.33 -5.33
CA GLU A 349 -23.76 -24.17 -6.38
C GLU A 349 -23.97 -23.64 -7.82
N ASN A 350 -24.61 -22.49 -8.00
CA ASN A 350 -24.92 -21.92 -9.31
C ASN A 350 -23.73 -21.16 -9.94
N SER A 351 -22.63 -20.98 -9.20
CA SER A 351 -21.46 -20.26 -9.66
C SER A 351 -20.20 -20.87 -9.06
N THR A 352 -19.22 -21.15 -9.92
CA THR A 352 -17.85 -21.54 -9.51
C THR A 352 -16.87 -20.64 -10.22
N SER A 353 -15.99 -20.01 -9.45
CA SER A 353 -14.90 -19.16 -9.95
C SER A 353 -13.55 -19.80 -9.64
N VAL A 354 -12.67 -19.82 -10.63
CA VAL A 354 -11.30 -20.34 -10.48
C VAL A 354 -10.30 -19.29 -10.93
N GLY A 355 -9.24 -19.08 -10.15
CA GLY A 355 -8.15 -18.18 -10.50
C GLY A 355 -7.02 -18.91 -11.20
N VAL A 356 -6.64 -18.38 -12.35
CA VAL A 356 -5.54 -18.87 -13.20
C VAL A 356 -4.58 -17.73 -13.53
N ARG A 357 -3.39 -18.05 -14.06
CA ARG A 357 -2.51 -17.00 -14.61
C ARG A 357 -3.18 -16.33 -15.83
N ALA A 358 -2.99 -15.04 -16.01
CA ALA A 358 -3.62 -14.30 -17.11
C ALA A 358 -3.26 -14.86 -18.50
N GLN A 359 -2.05 -15.40 -18.68
CA GLN A 359 -1.62 -16.08 -19.92
C GLN A 359 -2.48 -17.32 -20.26
N ASP A 360 -2.99 -18.02 -19.26
CA ASP A 360 -3.76 -19.25 -19.40
C ASP A 360 -5.27 -19.00 -19.55
N ALA A 361 -5.70 -17.76 -19.34
CA ALA A 361 -7.11 -17.39 -19.26
C ALA A 361 -7.90 -17.67 -20.56
N LYS A 362 -7.35 -17.32 -21.71
CA LYS A 362 -7.97 -17.59 -23.03
C LYS A 362 -8.15 -19.08 -23.30
N LEU A 363 -7.11 -19.86 -22.96
CA LEU A 363 -7.16 -21.32 -23.13
C LEU A 363 -8.18 -21.92 -22.17
N SER A 364 -8.20 -21.46 -20.90
CA SER A 364 -9.19 -21.89 -19.89
C SER A 364 -10.62 -21.67 -20.36
N GLN A 365 -10.93 -20.48 -20.86
CA GLN A 365 -12.25 -20.16 -21.39
C GLN A 365 -12.65 -21.09 -22.55
N LYS A 366 -11.74 -21.27 -23.52
CA LYS A 366 -11.98 -22.14 -24.69
C LYS A 366 -12.23 -23.56 -24.29
N VAL A 367 -11.45 -24.12 -23.37
CA VAL A 367 -11.54 -25.50 -22.90
C VAL A 367 -12.83 -25.71 -22.14
N LEU A 368 -13.20 -24.82 -21.25
CA LEU A 368 -14.43 -24.91 -20.44
C LEU A 368 -15.68 -24.69 -21.28
N ASN A 369 -15.69 -23.77 -22.22
CA ASN A 369 -16.80 -23.61 -23.16
C ASN A 369 -17.01 -24.86 -24.05
N LYS A 370 -15.91 -25.53 -24.40
CA LYS A 370 -15.97 -26.81 -25.12
C LYS A 370 -16.53 -27.95 -24.23
N GLU A 371 -16.06 -28.05 -22.99
CA GLU A 371 -16.50 -29.05 -22.03
C GLU A 371 -18.01 -28.97 -21.72
N PHE A 372 -18.51 -27.73 -21.58
CA PHE A 372 -19.90 -27.43 -21.26
C PHE A 372 -20.75 -27.03 -22.49
N ALA A 373 -20.29 -27.34 -23.70
CA ALA A 373 -20.96 -26.90 -24.94
C ALA A 373 -22.42 -27.29 -25.04
N TYR A 374 -22.77 -28.52 -24.57
CA TYR A 374 -24.15 -29.01 -24.57
C TYR A 374 -25.02 -28.18 -23.61
N GLU A 375 -24.60 -28.02 -22.38
CA GLU A 375 -25.33 -27.30 -21.34
C GLU A 375 -25.45 -25.79 -21.68
N ILE A 376 -24.44 -25.24 -22.33
CA ILE A 376 -24.48 -23.86 -22.86
C ILE A 376 -25.51 -23.76 -23.98
N GLY A 377 -25.50 -24.68 -24.92
CA GLY A 377 -26.47 -24.73 -25.99
C GLY A 377 -27.94 -24.90 -25.54
N MET A 378 -28.13 -25.56 -24.38
CA MET A 378 -29.44 -25.73 -23.74
C MET A 378 -29.82 -24.53 -22.82
N GLY A 379 -28.92 -23.58 -22.61
CA GLY A 379 -29.14 -22.41 -21.71
C GLY A 379 -29.13 -22.77 -20.22
N SER A 380 -28.69 -23.96 -19.82
CA SER A 380 -28.61 -24.40 -18.42
C SER A 380 -27.31 -23.93 -17.75
N ILE A 381 -26.25 -23.70 -18.52
CA ILE A 381 -24.99 -23.03 -18.12
C ILE A 381 -24.76 -21.86 -19.05
N ASN A 382 -24.27 -20.72 -18.51
CA ASN A 382 -23.90 -19.57 -19.30
C ASN A 382 -22.51 -19.75 -19.94
N GLU A 383 -22.21 -18.97 -20.98
CA GLU A 383 -20.84 -18.86 -21.47
C GLU A 383 -19.90 -18.47 -20.35
N VAL A 384 -18.71 -19.06 -20.36
CA VAL A 384 -17.67 -18.85 -19.34
C VAL A 384 -17.17 -17.39 -19.38
N ILE A 385 -17.26 -16.71 -18.26
CA ILE A 385 -16.82 -15.32 -18.11
C ILE A 385 -15.36 -15.30 -17.68
N VAL A 386 -14.60 -14.37 -18.23
CA VAL A 386 -13.19 -14.12 -17.87
C VAL A 386 -13.02 -12.67 -17.44
N GLU A 387 -12.50 -12.48 -16.21
CA GLU A 387 -12.12 -11.17 -15.70
C GLU A 387 -10.59 -11.09 -15.66
N TYR A 388 -10.04 -10.04 -16.27
CA TYR A 388 -8.61 -9.72 -16.35
C TYR A 388 -8.22 -8.61 -15.40
N ASP A 389 -6.94 -8.25 -15.40
CA ASP A 389 -6.39 -7.14 -14.60
C ASP A 389 -6.67 -7.26 -13.10
N LEU A 390 -6.56 -8.49 -12.62
CA LEU A 390 -6.73 -8.84 -11.22
C LEU A 390 -5.39 -9.23 -10.57
N ALA A 391 -5.38 -9.16 -9.25
CA ALA A 391 -4.29 -9.66 -8.41
C ALA A 391 -4.86 -10.44 -7.22
N THR A 392 -4.17 -11.49 -6.83
CA THR A 392 -4.52 -12.26 -5.62
C THR A 392 -3.58 -11.87 -4.49
N ILE A 393 -4.12 -11.61 -3.30
CA ILE A 393 -3.36 -11.33 -2.08
C ILE A 393 -3.70 -12.40 -1.06
N ALA A 394 -2.70 -12.84 -0.30
CA ALA A 394 -2.89 -13.76 0.81
C ALA A 394 -2.15 -13.28 2.07
N ILE A 395 -2.79 -13.37 3.22
CA ILE A 395 -2.14 -13.32 4.53
C ILE A 395 -1.89 -14.76 4.99
N VAL A 396 -0.70 -15.01 5.52
CA VAL A 396 -0.25 -16.35 5.89
C VAL A 396 0.20 -16.38 7.35
N GLY A 397 -0.24 -17.39 8.10
CA GLY A 397 0.18 -17.65 9.47
C GLY A 397 -0.58 -18.81 10.09
N GLN A 398 0.14 -19.76 10.65
CA GLN A 398 -0.43 -20.95 11.26
C GLN A 398 -1.17 -20.66 12.58
N ASN A 399 -0.82 -19.55 13.26
CA ASN A 399 -1.47 -19.14 14.49
C ASN A 399 -2.83 -18.44 14.29
N MET A 400 -3.32 -18.30 13.05
CA MET A 400 -4.64 -17.72 12.76
C MET A 400 -5.79 -18.63 13.20
N LYS A 401 -5.53 -19.93 13.27
CA LYS A 401 -6.56 -20.93 13.51
C LYS A 401 -7.26 -20.69 14.87
N HIS A 402 -8.59 -20.61 14.81
CA HIS A 402 -9.44 -20.32 15.98
C HIS A 402 -9.22 -18.95 16.66
N VAL A 403 -8.54 -18.02 16.00
CA VAL A 403 -8.39 -16.65 16.50
C VAL A 403 -9.50 -15.76 15.93
N PRO A 404 -10.46 -15.30 16.75
CA PRO A 404 -11.54 -14.45 16.27
C PRO A 404 -11.03 -13.13 15.71
N GLY A 405 -11.72 -12.61 14.70
CA GLY A 405 -11.51 -11.26 14.19
C GLY A 405 -10.44 -11.09 13.11
N ILE A 406 -9.64 -12.10 12.78
CA ILE A 406 -8.57 -11.98 11.77
C ILE A 406 -9.13 -11.66 10.39
N ALA A 407 -10.13 -12.42 9.92
CA ALA A 407 -10.81 -12.15 8.65
C ALA A 407 -11.47 -10.76 8.67
N GLY A 408 -12.15 -10.40 9.77
CA GLY A 408 -12.75 -9.07 9.93
C GLY A 408 -11.72 -7.94 9.86
N LYS A 409 -10.53 -8.11 10.48
CA LYS A 409 -9.42 -7.16 10.39
C LYS A 409 -8.86 -7.06 8.97
N PHE A 410 -8.67 -8.19 8.28
CA PHE A 410 -8.16 -8.26 6.92
C PHE A 410 -9.10 -7.55 5.93
N PHE A 411 -10.37 -7.97 5.89
CA PHE A 411 -11.34 -7.37 4.97
C PHE A 411 -11.74 -5.95 5.37
N GLY A 412 -11.81 -5.67 6.66
CA GLY A 412 -12.06 -4.32 7.16
C GLY A 412 -10.95 -3.33 6.80
N ALA A 413 -9.68 -3.76 6.81
CA ALA A 413 -8.57 -2.93 6.36
C ALA A 413 -8.68 -2.56 4.87
N LEU A 414 -9.03 -3.53 4.02
CA LEU A 414 -9.26 -3.30 2.59
C LEU A 414 -10.47 -2.38 2.37
N GLY A 415 -11.62 -2.68 2.97
CA GLY A 415 -12.86 -1.94 2.79
C GLY A 415 -12.77 -0.48 3.23
N ARG A 416 -12.17 -0.21 4.41
CA ARG A 416 -11.95 1.17 4.88
C ARG A 416 -11.07 2.01 3.95
N ASN A 417 -10.27 1.37 3.12
CA ASN A 417 -9.42 2.05 2.13
C ASN A 417 -10.00 1.99 0.71
N GLY A 418 -11.28 1.61 0.57
CA GLY A 418 -12.01 1.61 -0.70
C GLY A 418 -11.57 0.53 -1.68
N ILE A 419 -10.99 -0.55 -1.18
CA ILE A 419 -10.55 -1.66 -2.03
C ILE A 419 -11.67 -2.70 -2.09
N SER A 420 -12.19 -2.92 -3.30
CA SER A 420 -13.22 -3.92 -3.57
C SER A 420 -12.63 -5.32 -3.66
N ILE A 421 -13.29 -6.30 -3.05
CA ILE A 421 -12.93 -7.70 -3.12
C ILE A 421 -13.80 -8.37 -4.17
N VAL A 422 -13.17 -8.93 -5.20
CA VAL A 422 -13.84 -9.62 -6.31
C VAL A 422 -14.18 -11.06 -5.91
N SER A 423 -13.23 -11.75 -5.26
CA SER A 423 -13.41 -13.14 -4.81
C SER A 423 -12.58 -13.37 -3.55
N LEU A 424 -12.93 -14.38 -2.77
CA LEU A 424 -12.21 -14.73 -1.54
C LEU A 424 -12.15 -16.24 -1.34
N ALA A 425 -11.11 -16.71 -0.65
CA ALA A 425 -10.97 -18.08 -0.24
C ALA A 425 -10.28 -18.18 1.13
N GLN A 426 -10.83 -19.04 2.00
CA GLN A 426 -10.24 -19.43 3.27
C GLN A 426 -10.47 -20.91 3.46
N GLY A 427 -9.40 -21.70 3.56
CA GLY A 427 -9.48 -23.12 3.82
C GLY A 427 -9.78 -23.44 5.29
N ALA A 428 -10.30 -24.64 5.58
CA ALA A 428 -10.54 -25.11 6.94
C ALA A 428 -9.25 -25.26 7.78
N GLY A 429 -8.08 -25.27 7.15
CA GLY A 429 -6.77 -25.24 7.81
C GLY A 429 -6.47 -23.90 8.47
N GLU A 430 -7.13 -22.82 8.03
CA GLU A 430 -6.95 -21.43 8.52
C GLU A 430 -5.48 -20.97 8.52
N THR A 431 -4.65 -21.50 7.61
CA THR A 431 -3.23 -21.14 7.48
C THR A 431 -3.02 -19.94 6.55
N ASN A 432 -4.00 -19.70 5.67
CA ASN A 432 -4.06 -18.52 4.83
C ASN A 432 -5.50 -18.00 4.69
N ILE A 433 -5.61 -16.69 4.43
CA ILE A 433 -6.83 -16.05 3.92
C ILE A 433 -6.41 -15.30 2.67
N SER A 434 -7.05 -15.60 1.55
CA SER A 434 -6.73 -15.00 0.27
C SER A 434 -7.94 -14.31 -0.35
N CYS A 435 -7.70 -13.22 -1.08
CA CYS A 435 -8.71 -12.53 -1.85
C CYS A 435 -8.17 -12.05 -3.20
N VAL A 436 -9.09 -11.90 -4.14
CA VAL A 436 -8.84 -11.32 -5.46
C VAL A 436 -9.33 -9.89 -5.47
N ILE A 437 -8.50 -8.98 -5.94
CA ILE A 437 -8.78 -7.54 -6.06
C ILE A 437 -8.37 -7.03 -7.44
N SER A 438 -8.74 -5.78 -7.78
CA SER A 438 -8.19 -5.11 -8.96
C SER A 438 -6.67 -4.97 -8.85
N LYS A 439 -5.96 -5.22 -9.93
CA LYS A 439 -4.50 -5.07 -10.02
C LYS A 439 -4.05 -3.64 -9.73
N SER A 440 -4.86 -2.63 -10.08
CA SER A 440 -4.59 -1.22 -9.79
C SER A 440 -4.49 -0.92 -8.29
N ASP A 441 -5.19 -1.68 -7.45
CA ASP A 441 -5.22 -1.49 -6.01
C ASP A 441 -4.15 -2.31 -5.25
N LEU A 442 -3.41 -3.18 -5.95
CA LEU A 442 -2.49 -4.13 -5.33
C LEU A 442 -1.49 -3.46 -4.38
N LYS A 443 -0.81 -2.40 -4.84
CA LYS A 443 0.19 -1.71 -4.01
C LYS A 443 -0.43 -1.07 -2.77
N LYS A 444 -1.61 -0.47 -2.90
CA LYS A 444 -2.38 0.11 -1.79
C LYS A 444 -2.79 -0.97 -0.80
N ALA A 445 -3.34 -2.08 -1.30
CA ALA A 445 -3.81 -3.20 -0.50
C ALA A 445 -2.69 -3.83 0.33
N LEU A 446 -1.53 -4.10 -0.27
CA LEU A 446 -0.39 -4.67 0.42
C LEU A 446 0.10 -3.77 1.55
N ASN A 447 0.18 -2.45 1.34
CA ASN A 447 0.57 -1.50 2.38
C ASN A 447 -0.45 -1.45 3.52
N VAL A 448 -1.75 -1.39 3.21
CA VAL A 448 -2.83 -1.37 4.20
C VAL A 448 -2.83 -2.63 5.06
N ILE A 449 -2.65 -3.79 4.46
CA ILE A 449 -2.61 -5.07 5.17
C ILE A 449 -1.35 -5.15 6.03
N HIS A 450 -0.19 -4.77 5.49
CA HIS A 450 1.07 -4.78 6.23
C HIS A 450 1.01 -3.86 7.46
N ASP A 451 0.52 -2.65 7.29
CA ASP A 451 0.29 -1.70 8.38
C ASP A 451 -0.66 -2.29 9.46
N SER A 452 -1.72 -2.94 9.02
CA SER A 452 -2.71 -3.53 9.93
C SER A 452 -2.19 -4.71 10.76
N PHE A 453 -1.31 -5.57 10.20
CA PHE A 453 -0.94 -6.84 10.84
C PHE A 453 0.47 -6.90 11.37
N PHE A 454 1.42 -6.23 10.73
CA PHE A 454 2.83 -6.34 11.13
C PHE A 454 3.26 -5.22 12.05
N LEU A 455 2.29 -4.31 12.37
CA LEU A 455 2.60 -3.14 13.15
C LEU A 455 3.97 -2.58 12.70
N SER A 456 3.96 -1.79 11.66
CA SER A 456 4.79 -0.61 11.79
C SER A 456 4.45 -0.09 13.17
N PRO A 457 5.39 0.11 14.09
CA PRO A 457 5.05 0.65 15.40
C PRO A 457 4.30 1.97 15.28
N TYR A 458 4.03 2.40 14.06
CA TYR A 458 3.46 3.69 13.69
C TYR A 458 2.30 3.52 12.71
N GLN A 459 1.14 4.06 13.06
CA GLN A 459 0.07 4.33 12.10
C GLN A 459 0.55 5.45 11.15
N GLU A 460 0.37 5.28 9.84
CA GLU A 460 0.79 6.29 8.86
C GLU A 460 -0.41 7.04 8.30
N LEU A 461 -0.33 8.38 8.26
CA LEU A 461 -1.22 9.25 7.51
C LEU A 461 -0.45 9.94 6.39
N ASN A 462 -1.01 9.92 5.18
CA ASN A 462 -0.44 10.54 3.99
C ASN A 462 -1.21 11.82 3.66
N LEU A 463 -0.57 12.99 3.83
CA LEU A 463 -1.20 14.29 3.70
C LEU A 463 -0.90 14.94 2.35
N PHE A 464 -1.95 15.47 1.73
CA PHE A 464 -1.90 16.37 0.58
C PHE A 464 -2.29 17.77 1.05
N ILE A 465 -1.32 18.66 1.29
CA ILE A 465 -1.56 20.00 1.84
C ILE A 465 -1.60 21.01 0.71
N ILE A 466 -2.79 21.55 0.44
CA ILE A 466 -3.02 22.52 -0.62
C ILE A 466 -3.24 23.90 0.02
N GLY A 467 -2.45 24.88 -0.45
CA GLY A 467 -2.44 26.21 0.13
C GLY A 467 -1.35 26.36 1.20
N ILE A 468 -0.07 26.34 0.80
CA ILE A 468 1.07 26.58 1.71
C ILE A 468 1.37 28.08 1.94
N GLY A 469 0.31 28.88 2.03
CA GLY A 469 0.37 30.29 2.44
C GLY A 469 0.44 30.43 3.97
N THR A 470 -0.19 31.48 4.50
CA THR A 470 -0.11 31.86 5.92
C THR A 470 -0.49 30.73 6.88
N VAL A 471 -1.61 30.02 6.64
CA VAL A 471 -2.06 28.91 7.50
C VAL A 471 -1.27 27.63 7.21
N GLY A 472 -1.14 27.25 5.94
CA GLY A 472 -0.50 25.99 5.57
C GLY A 472 0.99 25.91 5.91
N SER A 473 1.72 27.04 5.84
CA SER A 473 3.12 27.10 6.29
C SER A 473 3.25 26.88 7.81
N LYS A 474 2.33 27.44 8.60
CA LYS A 474 2.28 27.21 10.05
C LYS A 474 1.87 25.80 10.40
N LEU A 475 1.00 25.18 9.61
CA LEU A 475 0.65 23.76 9.76
C LEU A 475 1.88 22.85 9.53
N LEU A 476 2.62 23.08 8.45
CA LEU A 476 3.85 22.34 8.15
C LEU A 476 4.91 22.51 9.26
N GLU A 477 5.05 23.74 9.81
CA GLU A 477 5.92 24.00 10.95
C GLU A 477 5.50 23.22 12.20
N GLN A 478 4.22 23.25 12.55
CA GLN A 478 3.67 22.50 13.70
C GLN A 478 3.83 21.00 13.54
N ILE A 479 3.56 20.46 12.35
CA ILE A 479 3.79 19.04 12.05
C ILE A 479 5.27 18.70 12.26
N ARG A 480 6.19 19.51 11.74
CA ARG A 480 7.64 19.30 11.90
C ARG A 480 8.06 19.28 13.38
N LEU A 481 7.55 20.18 14.18
CA LEU A 481 7.87 20.25 15.63
C LEU A 481 7.30 19.07 16.42
N GLN A 482 6.14 18.55 16.03
CA GLN A 482 5.46 17.46 16.74
C GLN A 482 5.80 16.07 16.19
N GLN A 483 6.50 15.95 15.06
CA GLN A 483 6.71 14.71 14.35
C GLN A 483 7.37 13.62 15.20
N SER A 484 8.37 13.96 16.02
CA SER A 484 9.02 13.02 16.93
C SER A 484 8.09 12.57 18.06
N THR A 485 7.38 13.51 18.69
CA THR A 485 6.43 13.22 19.76
C THR A 485 5.30 12.30 19.28
N LEU A 486 4.71 12.60 18.14
CA LEU A 486 3.65 11.78 17.52
C LEU A 486 4.16 10.37 17.21
N LYS A 487 5.36 10.26 16.67
CA LYS A 487 5.99 8.99 16.38
C LYS A 487 6.24 8.18 17.65
N ASP A 488 6.84 8.77 18.68
CA ASP A 488 7.32 8.04 19.86
C ASP A 488 6.20 7.74 20.87
N GLN A 489 5.30 8.69 21.10
CA GLN A 489 4.24 8.57 22.10
C GLN A 489 2.93 8.03 21.51
N ASN A 490 2.49 8.59 20.37
CA ASN A 490 1.21 8.23 19.76
C ASN A 490 1.32 7.13 18.70
N LYS A 491 2.53 6.68 18.39
CA LYS A 491 2.78 5.71 17.32
C LYS A 491 2.16 6.15 15.98
N LEU A 492 2.20 7.45 15.70
CA LEU A 492 1.66 8.06 14.51
C LEU A 492 2.77 8.70 13.68
N ARG A 493 2.89 8.30 12.42
CA ARG A 493 3.76 8.90 11.41
C ARG A 493 2.92 9.72 10.45
N ILE A 494 3.25 10.99 10.29
CA ILE A 494 2.67 11.87 9.29
C ILE A 494 3.66 12.01 8.13
N ASN A 495 3.21 11.67 6.94
CA ASN A 495 3.97 11.74 5.71
C ASN A 495 3.35 12.79 4.78
N ILE A 496 4.11 13.80 4.36
CA ILE A 496 3.64 14.82 3.42
C ILE A 496 3.92 14.35 2.01
N VAL A 497 2.91 13.88 1.30
CA VAL A 497 3.04 13.31 -0.06
C VAL A 497 2.63 14.27 -1.17
N GLY A 498 2.03 15.41 -0.81
CA GLY A 498 1.68 16.46 -1.76
C GLY A 498 1.64 17.83 -1.11
N ILE A 499 2.19 18.82 -1.79
CA ILE A 499 2.05 20.25 -1.43
C ILE A 499 1.76 21.08 -2.67
N ALA A 500 0.93 22.11 -2.52
CA ALA A 500 0.64 23.02 -3.61
C ALA A 500 0.43 24.47 -3.13
N ASN A 501 0.79 25.42 -3.97
CA ASN A 501 0.39 26.81 -3.88
C ASN A 501 -0.36 27.22 -5.17
N GLY A 502 -0.72 28.49 -5.31
CA GLY A 502 -1.45 28.98 -6.48
C GLY A 502 -0.69 28.88 -7.82
N ARG A 503 0.60 28.55 -7.79
CA ARG A 503 1.47 28.49 -8.99
C ARG A 503 2.00 27.12 -9.28
N LYS A 504 2.44 26.38 -8.26
CA LYS A 504 3.11 25.09 -8.37
C LYS A 504 2.51 24.06 -7.43
N ALA A 505 2.56 22.78 -7.86
CA ALA A 505 2.20 21.63 -7.06
C ALA A 505 3.25 20.53 -7.23
N LEU A 506 3.57 19.86 -6.12
CA LEU A 506 4.55 18.77 -6.07
C LEU A 506 3.95 17.57 -5.35
N PHE A 507 4.06 16.39 -5.96
CA PHE A 507 3.58 15.12 -5.42
C PHE A 507 4.68 14.07 -5.47
N THR A 508 4.89 13.35 -4.38
CA THR A 508 5.85 12.24 -4.31
C THR A 508 5.41 11.20 -3.28
N ARG A 509 5.60 9.92 -3.62
CA ARG A 509 5.24 8.80 -2.71
C ARG A 509 6.21 8.66 -1.55
N GLU A 510 7.45 9.01 -1.74
CA GLU A 510 8.54 8.91 -0.76
C GLU A 510 8.40 9.92 0.37
N GLY A 511 7.55 10.93 0.19
CA GLY A 511 7.36 12.04 1.11
C GLY A 511 8.24 13.23 0.78
N ILE A 512 7.71 14.42 1.11
CA ILE A 512 8.37 15.71 0.91
C ILE A 512 9.06 16.10 2.23
N PRO A 513 10.37 16.38 2.23
CA PRO A 513 11.05 16.88 3.42
C PRO A 513 10.42 18.17 3.95
N LEU A 514 10.19 18.24 5.26
CA LEU A 514 9.62 19.45 5.88
C LEU A 514 10.62 20.59 5.97
N GLU A 515 11.91 20.31 5.89
CA GLU A 515 12.96 21.33 5.76
C GLU A 515 13.19 21.63 4.28
N GLY A 516 13.15 22.91 3.92
CA GLY A 516 13.37 23.36 2.53
C GLY A 516 12.24 22.97 1.55
N TYR A 517 11.07 22.56 2.03
CA TYR A 517 9.94 22.14 1.18
C TYR A 517 9.54 23.17 0.13
N TYR A 518 9.68 24.46 0.46
CA TYR A 518 9.33 25.56 -0.44
C TYR A 518 10.26 25.61 -1.65
N ASP A 519 11.57 25.48 -1.43
CA ASP A 519 12.58 25.49 -2.49
C ASP A 519 12.41 24.26 -3.40
N VAL A 520 12.18 23.10 -2.81
CA VAL A 520 11.90 21.87 -3.56
C VAL A 520 10.62 22.01 -4.41
N LEU A 521 9.55 22.64 -3.88
CA LEU A 521 8.34 22.94 -4.63
C LEU A 521 8.62 23.89 -5.80
N MET A 522 9.42 24.95 -5.56
CA MET A 522 9.71 25.95 -6.60
C MET A 522 10.64 25.40 -7.68
N GLU A 523 11.53 24.48 -7.35
CA GLU A 523 12.44 23.85 -8.29
C GLU A 523 11.73 22.75 -9.10
N ARG A 524 11.06 21.80 -8.44
CA ARG A 524 10.55 20.55 -9.05
C ARG A 524 9.05 20.53 -9.27
N GLY A 525 8.30 21.47 -8.71
CA GLY A 525 6.84 21.49 -8.83
C GLY A 525 6.36 21.78 -10.24
N ALA A 526 5.30 21.06 -10.65
CA ALA A 526 4.57 21.32 -11.88
C ALA A 526 3.62 22.52 -11.72
N LYS A 527 3.04 23.00 -12.83
CA LYS A 527 2.02 24.06 -12.80
C LYS A 527 0.79 23.59 -12.00
N SER A 528 0.37 24.35 -11.03
CA SER A 528 -0.77 24.06 -10.18
C SER A 528 -2.08 24.39 -10.90
N SER A 529 -3.06 23.45 -10.82
CA SER A 529 -4.47 23.69 -11.12
C SER A 529 -5.32 22.69 -10.31
N PRO A 530 -6.60 22.97 -10.05
CA PRO A 530 -7.48 22.05 -9.31
C PRO A 530 -7.56 20.67 -9.97
N ASP A 531 -7.71 20.59 -11.29
CA ASP A 531 -7.78 19.35 -12.05
C ASP A 531 -6.46 18.56 -11.94
N TYR A 532 -5.31 19.22 -12.11
CA TYR A 532 -4.01 18.58 -11.97
C TYR A 532 -3.81 18.02 -10.55
N ILE A 533 -4.19 18.77 -9.52
CA ILE A 533 -4.10 18.34 -8.11
C ILE A 533 -4.98 17.10 -7.89
N ARG A 534 -6.25 17.14 -8.32
CA ARG A 534 -7.17 16.01 -8.24
C ARG A 534 -6.60 14.77 -8.93
N ASP A 535 -6.20 14.91 -10.19
CA ASP A 535 -5.78 13.81 -11.05
C ASP A 535 -4.50 13.15 -10.52
N GLU A 536 -3.51 13.92 -10.06
CA GLU A 536 -2.29 13.36 -9.46
C GLU A 536 -2.58 12.66 -8.13
N ILE A 537 -3.45 13.20 -7.26
CA ILE A 537 -3.84 12.54 -6.01
C ILE A 537 -4.52 11.20 -6.31
N LEU A 538 -5.46 11.17 -7.25
CA LEU A 538 -6.17 9.94 -7.63
C LEU A 538 -5.24 8.92 -8.28
N LYS A 539 -4.34 9.35 -9.14
CA LYS A 539 -3.31 8.51 -9.78
C LYS A 539 -2.32 7.91 -8.76
N MET A 540 -1.96 8.67 -7.74
CA MET A 540 -1.09 8.18 -6.68
C MET A 540 -1.73 7.03 -5.90
N ASN A 541 -3.05 7.02 -5.72
CA ASN A 541 -3.80 5.97 -5.03
C ASN A 541 -3.09 5.47 -3.75
N ILE A 542 -2.80 6.38 -2.82
CA ILE A 542 -2.08 6.08 -1.57
C ILE A 542 -3.09 5.76 -0.47
N PHE A 543 -2.77 4.79 0.38
CA PHE A 543 -3.59 4.43 1.54
C PHE A 543 -3.56 5.53 2.62
N ASN A 544 -4.57 5.55 3.51
CA ASN A 544 -4.67 6.50 4.62
C ASN A 544 -4.45 7.96 4.18
N SER A 545 -5.02 8.34 3.04
CA SER A 545 -4.87 9.67 2.45
C SER A 545 -5.79 10.69 3.09
N VAL A 546 -5.25 11.88 3.36
CA VAL A 546 -5.99 13.05 3.85
C VAL A 546 -5.67 14.24 2.97
N PHE A 547 -6.69 14.81 2.36
CA PHE A 547 -6.61 16.08 1.64
C PHE A 547 -6.83 17.24 2.61
N VAL A 548 -5.87 18.15 2.67
CA VAL A 548 -5.89 19.29 3.60
C VAL A 548 -5.95 20.57 2.80
N ASP A 549 -7.07 21.27 2.87
CA ASP A 549 -7.25 22.56 2.18
C ASP A 549 -7.06 23.76 3.14
N CYS A 550 -5.94 24.45 2.96
CA CYS A 550 -5.63 25.71 3.63
C CYS A 550 -5.76 26.92 2.67
N THR A 551 -6.56 26.79 1.61
CA THR A 551 -6.81 27.87 0.63
C THR A 551 -8.11 28.63 0.96
N ALA A 552 -8.37 29.67 0.17
CA ALA A 552 -9.69 30.33 0.08
C ALA A 552 -10.29 30.16 -1.33
N SER A 553 -9.88 29.11 -2.07
CA SER A 553 -10.28 28.89 -3.46
C SER A 553 -11.60 28.12 -3.55
N ASN A 554 -12.54 28.66 -4.31
CA ASN A 554 -13.78 27.96 -4.63
C ASN A 554 -13.53 26.72 -5.51
N ASP A 555 -12.55 26.80 -6.43
CA ASP A 555 -12.29 25.70 -7.36
C ASP A 555 -11.61 24.51 -6.67
N ILE A 556 -10.83 24.76 -5.62
CA ILE A 556 -10.31 23.68 -4.76
C ILE A 556 -11.43 23.02 -3.95
N ALA A 557 -12.40 23.80 -3.46
CA ALA A 557 -13.53 23.23 -2.72
C ALA A 557 -14.42 22.31 -3.59
N LYS A 558 -14.49 22.53 -4.89
CA LYS A 558 -15.30 21.71 -5.84
C LYS A 558 -14.79 20.27 -5.98
N ILE A 559 -13.49 19.99 -5.77
CA ILE A 559 -12.94 18.65 -5.94
C ILE A 559 -13.14 17.73 -4.72
N TYR A 560 -13.68 18.23 -3.60
CA TYR A 560 -13.83 17.44 -2.37
C TYR A 560 -14.69 16.19 -2.55
N SER A 561 -15.82 16.33 -3.24
CA SER A 561 -16.75 15.20 -3.45
C SER A 561 -16.08 14.04 -4.19
N GLU A 562 -15.30 14.33 -5.24
CA GLU A 562 -14.60 13.32 -6.02
C GLU A 562 -13.51 12.62 -5.20
N LEU A 563 -12.77 13.39 -4.38
CA LEU A 563 -11.74 12.83 -3.50
C LEU A 563 -12.33 11.92 -2.41
N MET A 564 -13.42 12.40 -1.76
CA MET A 564 -14.10 11.61 -0.73
C MET A 564 -14.72 10.33 -1.30
N ALA A 565 -15.29 10.37 -2.50
CA ALA A 565 -15.80 9.20 -3.20
C ALA A 565 -14.69 8.15 -3.52
N LYS A 566 -13.41 8.54 -3.45
CA LYS A 566 -12.21 7.68 -3.59
C LYS A 566 -11.52 7.39 -2.25
N ASN A 567 -12.27 7.44 -1.15
CA ASN A 567 -11.83 7.13 0.21
C ASN A 567 -10.69 8.03 0.74
N ILE A 568 -10.66 9.29 0.33
CA ILE A 568 -9.75 10.31 0.82
C ILE A 568 -10.50 11.21 1.79
N SER A 569 -10.07 11.27 3.05
CA SER A 569 -10.65 12.20 4.03
C SER A 569 -10.28 13.64 3.69
N VAL A 570 -11.17 14.59 3.99
CA VAL A 570 -10.96 16.02 3.75
C VAL A 570 -10.94 16.77 5.07
N VAL A 571 -9.89 17.56 5.29
CA VAL A 571 -9.76 18.52 6.38
C VAL A 571 -9.60 19.90 5.77
N THR A 572 -10.40 20.87 6.20
CA THR A 572 -10.38 22.18 5.52
C THR A 572 -10.53 23.38 6.45
N ALA A 573 -9.69 24.39 6.23
CA ALA A 573 -9.87 25.74 6.74
C ALA A 573 -10.68 26.61 5.79
N ASN A 574 -10.98 26.15 4.58
CA ASN A 574 -11.75 26.85 3.57
C ASN A 574 -13.25 26.75 3.85
N LYS A 575 -13.83 27.88 4.21
CA LYS A 575 -15.26 27.95 4.60
C LYS A 575 -16.25 27.77 3.45
N ILE A 576 -15.78 27.85 2.20
CA ILE A 576 -16.67 27.91 1.02
C ILE A 576 -17.55 26.68 0.93
N ALA A 577 -16.98 25.48 1.05
CA ALA A 577 -17.73 24.24 0.93
C ALA A 577 -18.80 24.09 2.01
N ALA A 578 -18.47 24.34 3.27
CA ALA A 578 -19.39 24.20 4.40
C ALA A 578 -20.47 25.30 4.45
N SER A 579 -20.21 26.48 3.84
CA SER A 579 -21.16 27.61 3.73
C SER A 579 -21.80 27.77 2.36
N SER A 580 -21.56 26.88 1.41
CA SER A 580 -22.22 26.84 0.08
C SER A 580 -23.71 26.57 0.22
N ASP A 581 -24.43 26.39 -0.89
CA ASP A 581 -25.83 26.00 -0.86
C ASP A 581 -26.01 24.70 -0.05
N TYR A 582 -27.14 24.62 0.69
CA TYR A 582 -27.40 23.51 1.61
C TYR A 582 -27.33 22.14 0.91
N GLU A 583 -27.80 22.06 -0.32
CA GLU A 583 -27.74 20.81 -1.11
C GLU A 583 -26.30 20.33 -1.32
N ASN A 584 -25.38 21.24 -1.70
CA ASN A 584 -23.98 20.90 -1.86
C ASN A 584 -23.32 20.47 -0.54
N TYR A 585 -23.57 21.19 0.54
CA TYR A 585 -23.10 20.82 1.88
C TYR A 585 -23.61 19.43 2.30
N SER A 586 -24.92 19.17 2.13
CA SER A 586 -25.54 17.88 2.45
C SER A 586 -24.93 16.74 1.62
N ASN A 587 -24.73 16.96 0.32
CA ASN A 587 -24.09 16.00 -0.57
C ASN A 587 -22.65 15.66 -0.15
N LEU A 588 -21.88 16.65 0.32
CA LEU A 588 -20.52 16.41 0.84
C LEU A 588 -20.54 15.55 2.11
N LYS A 589 -21.43 15.83 3.06
CA LYS A 589 -21.60 15.03 4.29
C LYS A 589 -22.05 13.61 3.96
N ASP A 590 -22.99 13.46 3.02
CA ASP A 590 -23.48 12.16 2.58
C ASP A 590 -22.43 11.34 1.84
N THR A 591 -21.65 11.99 0.97
CA THR A 591 -20.53 11.35 0.27
C THR A 591 -19.47 10.85 1.26
N ALA A 592 -19.10 11.68 2.23
CA ALA A 592 -18.15 11.29 3.28
C ALA A 592 -18.68 10.07 4.07
N ARG A 593 -19.96 10.10 4.47
CA ARG A 593 -20.59 9.00 5.21
C ARG A 593 -20.65 7.70 4.40
N LYS A 594 -21.06 7.76 3.13
CA LYS A 594 -21.15 6.60 2.24
C LYS A 594 -19.76 6.00 1.95
N ALA A 595 -18.77 6.83 1.78
CA ALA A 595 -17.39 6.39 1.55
C ALA A 595 -16.64 5.98 2.84
N GLY A 596 -17.24 6.21 4.02
CA GLY A 596 -16.58 5.90 5.30
C GLY A 596 -15.37 6.78 5.62
N VAL A 597 -15.31 7.99 5.05
CA VAL A 597 -14.23 8.97 5.27
C VAL A 597 -14.74 10.16 6.09
N LYS A 598 -13.82 11.03 6.49
CA LYS A 598 -14.14 12.23 7.27
C LYS A 598 -14.12 13.47 6.40
N PHE A 599 -15.10 14.35 6.64
CA PHE A 599 -15.12 15.73 6.17
C PHE A 599 -15.12 16.63 7.40
N LEU A 600 -13.93 17.18 7.74
CA LEU A 600 -13.70 17.95 8.96
C LEU A 600 -13.38 19.40 8.62
N PHE A 601 -13.96 20.32 9.35
CA PHE A 601 -13.87 21.75 9.09
C PHE A 601 -14.02 22.58 10.39
N GLU A 602 -13.45 22.10 11.50
CA GLU A 602 -13.50 22.77 12.80
C GLU A 602 -13.11 24.25 12.70
N THR A 603 -12.04 24.50 11.94
CA THR A 603 -11.46 25.83 11.82
C THR A 603 -12.28 26.84 11.00
N ASN A 604 -13.38 26.40 10.41
CA ASN A 604 -14.27 27.29 9.68
C ASN A 604 -15.00 28.25 10.60
N VAL A 605 -15.11 27.92 11.90
CA VAL A 605 -15.69 28.80 12.92
C VAL A 605 -14.79 28.84 14.14
N GLY A 606 -14.37 30.06 14.57
CA GLY A 606 -13.61 30.25 15.80
C GLY A 606 -12.15 29.81 15.73
N ALA A 607 -11.55 29.74 14.54
CA ALA A 607 -10.16 29.31 14.32
C ALA A 607 -9.86 27.93 14.94
N GLY A 608 -9.08 27.83 16.00
CA GLY A 608 -8.75 26.58 16.66
C GLY A 608 -9.66 26.23 17.86
N LEU A 609 -10.71 26.98 18.12
CA LEU A 609 -11.64 26.66 19.20
C LEU A 609 -12.46 25.40 18.86
N PRO A 610 -12.66 24.47 19.82
CA PRO A 610 -13.37 23.20 19.59
C PRO A 610 -14.90 23.41 19.66
N ILE A 611 -15.48 24.01 18.63
CA ILE A 611 -16.88 24.39 18.57
C ILE A 611 -17.71 23.31 17.89
N ILE A 612 -17.39 22.97 16.65
CA ILE A 612 -18.12 22.00 15.83
C ILE A 612 -18.02 20.60 16.45
N ASN A 613 -16.84 20.19 16.88
CA ASN A 613 -16.63 18.92 17.55
C ASN A 613 -17.42 18.82 18.87
N THR A 614 -17.48 19.91 19.64
CA THR A 614 -18.30 19.96 20.87
C THR A 614 -19.79 19.82 20.55
N MET A 615 -20.30 20.58 19.58
CA MET A 615 -21.70 20.47 19.13
C MET A 615 -22.03 19.05 18.65
N ASN A 616 -21.17 18.46 17.83
CA ASN A 616 -21.35 17.08 17.34
C ASN A 616 -21.34 16.06 18.49
N SER A 617 -20.48 16.23 19.50
CA SER A 617 -20.44 15.36 20.66
C SER A 617 -21.73 15.43 21.48
N LEU A 618 -22.32 16.62 21.66
CA LEU A 618 -23.60 16.80 22.35
C LEU A 618 -24.74 16.15 21.55
N ILE A 619 -24.83 16.43 20.25
CA ILE A 619 -25.87 15.88 19.36
C ILE A 619 -25.81 14.36 19.29
N ASN A 620 -24.60 13.80 19.08
CA ASN A 620 -24.39 12.35 19.02
C ASN A 620 -24.70 11.63 20.34
N SER A 621 -24.63 12.35 21.48
CA SER A 621 -25.05 11.82 22.78
C SER A 621 -26.55 12.00 23.06
N GLY A 622 -27.33 12.42 22.06
CA GLY A 622 -28.77 12.58 22.16
C GLY A 622 -29.26 13.92 22.73
N ASP A 623 -28.39 14.94 22.82
CA ASP A 623 -28.77 16.29 23.17
C ASP A 623 -29.24 17.08 21.93
N LYS A 624 -29.93 18.19 22.11
CA LYS A 624 -30.38 19.07 21.01
C LYS A 624 -29.94 20.48 21.26
N ILE A 625 -29.36 21.09 20.22
CA ILE A 625 -29.05 22.53 20.25
C ILE A 625 -30.34 23.32 20.09
N VAL A 626 -30.65 24.12 21.10
CA VAL A 626 -31.84 24.95 21.14
C VAL A 626 -31.56 26.37 20.66
N LYS A 627 -30.45 26.94 21.14
CA LYS A 627 -30.03 28.30 20.81
C LYS A 627 -28.52 28.41 20.74
N LEU A 628 -28.01 29.18 19.78
CA LEU A 628 -26.64 29.61 19.68
C LEU A 628 -26.59 31.14 19.65
N GLU A 629 -25.69 31.70 20.43
CA GLU A 629 -25.38 33.13 20.37
C GLU A 629 -23.84 33.27 20.32
N ALA A 630 -23.35 34.13 19.43
CA ALA A 630 -21.93 34.21 19.24
C ALA A 630 -21.46 35.59 18.75
N VAL A 631 -20.30 36.00 19.20
CA VAL A 631 -19.50 37.08 18.61
C VAL A 631 -18.36 36.40 17.83
N LEU A 632 -18.48 36.38 16.49
CA LEU A 632 -17.66 35.60 15.59
C LEU A 632 -16.69 36.41 14.71
N SER A 633 -16.72 37.75 14.81
CA SER A 633 -15.83 38.66 14.11
C SER A 633 -14.87 39.34 15.07
N GLY A 634 -13.59 39.03 14.97
CA GLY A 634 -12.55 39.71 15.72
C GLY A 634 -12.46 41.19 15.33
N THR A 635 -12.63 41.52 14.06
CA THR A 635 -12.62 42.89 13.52
C THR A 635 -13.70 43.73 14.15
N LEU A 636 -14.97 43.22 14.08
CA LEU A 636 -16.12 43.96 14.63
C LEU A 636 -16.02 44.08 16.15
N ASN A 637 -15.58 43.02 16.83
CA ASN A 637 -15.37 43.08 18.27
C ASN A 637 -14.29 44.09 18.66
N PHE A 638 -13.19 44.19 17.92
CA PHE A 638 -12.17 45.20 18.13
C PHE A 638 -12.71 46.63 17.93
N ILE A 639 -13.48 46.87 16.85
CA ILE A 639 -14.08 48.17 16.55
C ILE A 639 -14.96 48.61 17.72
N PHE A 640 -15.88 47.76 18.20
CA PHE A 640 -16.80 48.10 19.28
C PHE A 640 -16.15 48.17 20.66
N ASN A 641 -15.00 47.51 20.86
CA ASN A 641 -14.20 47.67 22.08
C ASN A 641 -13.34 48.95 22.08
N THR A 642 -12.97 49.44 20.90
CA THR A 642 -12.10 50.62 20.74
C THR A 642 -12.90 51.89 20.72
N LEU A 643 -14.19 51.79 20.40
CA LEU A 643 -15.12 52.92 20.37
C LEU A 643 -15.19 53.64 21.74
N SER A 644 -14.77 54.92 21.82
CA SER A 644 -14.76 55.74 23.06
C SER A 644 -14.96 57.18 22.71
N GLU A 645 -15.01 58.03 23.73
CA GLU A 645 -15.14 59.51 23.55
C GLU A 645 -13.98 60.08 22.70
N ASP A 646 -12.76 59.54 22.80
CA ASP A 646 -11.59 59.98 22.08
C ASP A 646 -11.38 59.24 20.73
N VAL A 647 -12.13 58.14 20.50
CA VAL A 647 -12.02 57.31 19.31
C VAL A 647 -13.38 57.13 18.66
N PRO A 648 -13.77 58.04 17.73
CA PRO A 648 -15.02 57.92 16.97
C PRO A 648 -15.03 56.65 16.08
N PHE A 649 -16.21 56.27 15.60
CA PHE A 649 -16.42 55.05 14.86
C PHE A 649 -15.51 54.91 13.63
N SER A 650 -15.41 55.94 12.81
CA SER A 650 -14.55 55.95 11.61
C SER A 650 -13.08 55.74 11.97
N LYS A 651 -12.60 56.34 13.09
CA LYS A 651 -11.22 56.15 13.59
C LYS A 651 -11.02 54.73 14.13
N ALA A 652 -12.03 54.17 14.81
CA ALA A 652 -11.97 52.80 15.29
C ALA A 652 -11.83 51.77 14.13
N ILE A 653 -12.52 51.99 13.01
CA ILE A 653 -12.36 51.21 11.77
C ILE A 653 -10.95 51.32 11.23
N LYS A 654 -10.40 52.57 11.17
CA LYS A 654 -9.07 52.80 10.67
C LYS A 654 -7.99 52.15 11.55
N LEU A 655 -8.13 52.20 12.84
CA LEU A 655 -7.26 51.50 13.80
C LEU A 655 -7.32 50.00 13.62
N ALA A 656 -8.51 49.41 13.29
CA ALA A 656 -8.63 48.00 13.00
C ALA A 656 -7.89 47.59 11.72
N VAL A 657 -7.90 48.43 10.67
CA VAL A 657 -7.13 48.22 9.43
C VAL A 657 -5.62 48.35 9.70
N ASP A 658 -5.19 49.41 10.39
CA ASP A 658 -3.78 49.71 10.71
C ASP A 658 -3.17 48.59 11.59
N ALA A 659 -3.97 48.04 12.52
CA ALA A 659 -3.59 46.93 13.38
C ALA A 659 -3.74 45.53 12.71
N GLN A 660 -4.10 45.49 11.45
CA GLN A 660 -4.31 44.25 10.67
C GLN A 660 -5.41 43.30 11.25
N PHE A 661 -6.37 43.87 11.99
CA PHE A 661 -7.58 43.13 12.41
C PHE A 661 -8.68 43.14 11.36
N ALA A 662 -8.66 44.14 10.45
CA ALA A 662 -9.59 44.26 9.32
C ALA A 662 -8.86 44.04 7.99
N GLU A 663 -9.63 43.61 6.98
CA GLU A 663 -9.17 43.58 5.60
C GLU A 663 -8.75 44.99 5.10
N PRO A 664 -7.88 45.09 4.09
CA PRO A 664 -7.53 46.38 3.52
C PRO A 664 -8.75 47.23 3.06
N ASP A 665 -9.80 46.56 2.60
CA ASP A 665 -11.12 47.15 2.41
C ASP A 665 -12.08 46.70 3.56
N PRO A 666 -12.26 47.53 4.59
CA PRO A 666 -12.99 47.17 5.78
C PRO A 666 -14.50 46.90 5.49
N ARG A 667 -14.99 47.30 4.32
CA ARG A 667 -16.38 47.00 3.92
C ARG A 667 -16.67 45.53 3.90
N ILE A 668 -15.66 44.68 3.59
CA ILE A 668 -15.80 43.23 3.61
C ILE A 668 -16.18 42.76 5.01
N ASP A 669 -15.49 43.23 6.05
CA ASP A 669 -15.79 42.88 7.45
C ASP A 669 -17.08 43.51 7.94
N LEU A 670 -17.31 44.79 7.62
CA LEU A 670 -18.50 45.54 8.00
C LEU A 670 -19.79 45.02 7.39
N SER A 671 -19.74 44.30 6.24
CA SER A 671 -20.88 43.63 5.60
C SER A 671 -21.46 42.48 6.43
N GLY A 672 -20.71 41.99 7.43
CA GLY A 672 -21.08 40.82 8.22
C GLY A 672 -21.10 39.48 7.45
N LEU A 673 -20.56 39.43 6.22
CA LEU A 673 -20.61 38.24 5.37
C LEU A 673 -19.90 37.05 5.99
N ASP A 674 -18.71 37.25 6.59
CA ASP A 674 -17.96 36.20 7.26
C ASP A 674 -18.71 35.66 8.49
N VAL A 675 -19.38 36.56 9.25
CA VAL A 675 -20.22 36.17 10.39
C VAL A 675 -21.45 35.37 9.92
N THR A 676 -22.05 35.78 8.83
CA THR A 676 -23.20 35.10 8.21
C THR A 676 -22.81 33.67 7.79
N ARG A 677 -21.64 33.51 7.12
CA ARG A 677 -21.14 32.19 6.72
C ARG A 677 -20.87 31.29 7.92
N LYS A 678 -20.27 31.83 8.97
CA LYS A 678 -20.00 31.09 10.22
C LYS A 678 -21.29 30.67 10.91
N LEU A 679 -22.29 31.56 10.96
CA LEU A 679 -23.60 31.22 11.52
C LEU A 679 -24.29 30.11 10.73
N VAL A 680 -24.30 30.18 9.39
CA VAL A 680 -24.87 29.13 8.53
C VAL A 680 -24.22 27.78 8.81
N ILE A 681 -22.88 27.74 8.97
CA ILE A 681 -22.15 26.50 9.31
C ILE A 681 -22.62 25.95 10.65
N LEU A 682 -22.67 26.79 11.70
CA LEU A 682 -23.10 26.36 13.04
C LEU A 682 -24.57 25.91 13.05
N SER A 683 -25.45 26.62 12.37
CA SER A 683 -26.85 26.28 12.29
C SER A 683 -27.10 24.95 11.58
N ARG A 684 -26.32 24.65 10.52
CA ARG A 684 -26.36 23.37 9.82
C ARG A 684 -25.89 22.23 10.70
N GLU A 685 -24.79 22.44 11.42
CA GLU A 685 -24.31 21.45 12.39
C GLU A 685 -25.29 21.27 13.56
N ALA A 686 -26.12 22.27 13.90
CA ALA A 686 -27.22 22.14 14.82
C ALA A 686 -28.46 21.42 14.24
N GLY A 687 -28.42 21.05 12.94
CA GLY A 687 -29.51 20.33 12.26
C GLY A 687 -30.47 21.20 11.43
N ALA A 688 -30.19 22.49 11.26
CA ALA A 688 -31.06 23.38 10.47
C ALA A 688 -30.78 23.28 8.95
N VAL A 689 -31.83 23.36 8.16
CA VAL A 689 -31.75 23.54 6.71
C VAL A 689 -31.76 25.04 6.43
N VAL A 690 -30.61 25.64 6.18
CA VAL A 690 -30.44 27.08 6.04
C VAL A 690 -29.42 27.44 4.99
N ASN A 691 -29.71 28.45 4.18
CA ASN A 691 -28.79 29.09 3.24
C ASN A 691 -28.39 30.49 3.71
N GLN A 692 -27.35 31.05 3.10
CA GLN A 692 -26.95 32.45 3.44
C GLN A 692 -28.01 33.48 3.17
N SER A 693 -28.95 33.22 2.21
CA SER A 693 -30.11 34.05 1.91
C SER A 693 -31.16 34.08 3.01
N ASP A 694 -31.20 33.00 3.81
CA ASP A 694 -32.26 32.83 4.83
C ASP A 694 -31.88 33.47 6.17
N VAL A 695 -30.62 33.97 6.26
CA VAL A 695 -30.14 34.70 7.45
C VAL A 695 -30.67 36.13 7.45
N ASN A 696 -31.38 36.49 8.49
CA ASN A 696 -31.81 37.87 8.70
C ASN A 696 -30.60 38.74 9.05
N LYS A 697 -30.28 39.73 8.20
CA LYS A 697 -29.13 40.61 8.35
C LYS A 697 -29.57 41.99 8.84
N ASN A 698 -29.43 42.20 10.11
CA ASN A 698 -29.67 43.52 10.71
C ASN A 698 -28.38 44.31 10.77
N LEU A 699 -27.93 44.79 9.61
CA LEU A 699 -26.70 45.53 9.46
C LEU A 699 -26.82 46.94 10.08
N PHE A 700 -25.76 47.37 10.71
CA PHE A 700 -25.72 48.69 11.42
C PHE A 700 -25.16 49.80 10.53
N ILE A 701 -24.68 49.48 9.33
CA ILE A 701 -24.24 50.45 8.32
C ILE A 701 -25.19 50.44 7.15
N PRO A 702 -25.74 51.60 6.75
CA PRO A 702 -26.61 51.73 5.58
C PRO A 702 -25.90 51.31 4.28
N GLN A 703 -26.66 50.71 3.35
CA GLN A 703 -26.11 50.20 2.07
C GLN A 703 -25.30 51.22 1.29
N LYS A 704 -25.68 52.50 1.34
CA LYS A 704 -24.97 53.62 0.66
C LYS A 704 -23.46 53.69 0.91
N TYR A 705 -22.97 53.17 2.06
CA TYR A 705 -21.55 53.18 2.41
C TYR A 705 -20.75 51.99 1.83
N PHE A 706 -21.48 51.01 1.31
CA PHE A 706 -20.86 49.88 0.63
C PHE A 706 -20.65 50.13 -0.87
N ASP A 707 -21.37 51.12 -1.41
CA ASP A 707 -21.30 51.44 -2.84
C ASP A 707 -20.09 52.34 -3.13
N GLY A 708 -19.62 52.37 -4.37
CA GLY A 708 -18.51 53.25 -4.80
C GLY A 708 -17.11 52.74 -4.49
N THR A 709 -16.14 53.62 -4.58
CA THR A 709 -14.70 53.32 -4.35
C THR A 709 -14.35 53.29 -2.86
N LEU A 710 -13.20 52.69 -2.51
CA LEU A 710 -12.71 52.69 -1.14
C LEU A 710 -12.36 54.12 -0.66
N GLU A 711 -11.95 55.01 -1.55
CA GLU A 711 -11.71 56.41 -1.22
C GLU A 711 -13.00 57.15 -0.85
N GLU A 712 -14.10 56.87 -1.55
CA GLU A 712 -15.42 57.43 -1.25
C GLU A 712 -15.91 56.92 0.09
N PHE A 713 -15.73 55.63 0.39
CA PHE A 713 -16.04 55.09 1.72
C PHE A 713 -15.34 55.84 2.83
N TRP A 714 -14.00 56.06 2.72
CA TRP A 714 -13.26 56.80 3.75
C TRP A 714 -13.66 58.27 3.87
N LYS A 715 -14.21 58.87 2.80
CA LYS A 715 -14.72 60.28 2.82
C LYS A 715 -16.11 60.37 3.47
N THR A 716 -16.88 59.32 3.49
CA THR A 716 -18.30 59.40 3.93
C THR A 716 -18.53 58.70 5.27
N ILE A 717 -17.75 57.68 5.65
CA ILE A 717 -18.01 56.88 6.85
C ILE A 717 -18.04 57.69 8.16
N HIS A 718 -17.31 58.83 8.22
CA HIS A 718 -17.32 59.74 9.38
C HIS A 718 -18.70 60.40 9.63
N GLU A 719 -19.61 60.36 8.65
CA GLU A 719 -20.99 60.82 8.88
C GLU A 719 -21.70 59.96 9.96
N MET A 720 -21.22 58.75 10.19
CA MET A 720 -21.74 57.84 11.21
C MET A 720 -21.21 58.12 12.63
N ASP A 721 -20.16 58.89 12.78
CA ASP A 721 -19.47 59.12 14.07
C ASP A 721 -20.41 59.70 15.14
N ALA A 722 -21.24 60.69 14.78
CA ALA A 722 -22.13 61.36 15.73
C ALA A 722 -23.21 60.41 16.26
N SER A 723 -23.79 59.59 15.38
CA SER A 723 -24.84 58.64 15.75
C SER A 723 -24.31 57.51 16.65
N PHE A 724 -23.11 57.02 16.39
CA PHE A 724 -22.48 56.01 17.22
C PHE A 724 -22.03 56.57 18.59
N GLU A 725 -21.58 57.78 18.64
CA GLU A 725 -21.20 58.42 19.92
C GLU A 725 -22.44 58.69 20.79
N GLU A 726 -23.53 59.14 20.19
CA GLU A 726 -24.83 59.32 20.91
C GLU A 726 -25.28 58.00 21.51
N ARG A 727 -25.34 56.95 20.68
CA ARG A 727 -25.73 55.60 21.13
C ARG A 727 -24.78 55.03 22.19
N ARG A 728 -23.48 55.26 22.08
CA ARG A 728 -22.51 54.85 23.08
C ARG A 728 -22.79 55.54 24.45
N LYS A 729 -23.07 56.84 24.43
CA LYS A 729 -23.38 57.61 25.64
C LYS A 729 -24.64 57.14 26.33
N GLU A 730 -25.67 56.83 25.56
CA GLU A 730 -26.91 56.26 26.09
C GLU A 730 -26.66 54.94 26.76
N LEU A 731 -25.98 54.02 26.08
CA LEU A 731 -25.69 52.69 26.59
C LEU A 731 -24.77 52.70 27.81
N ALA A 732 -23.84 53.67 27.89
CA ALA A 732 -22.97 53.82 29.04
C ALA A 732 -23.74 54.17 30.30
N LYS A 733 -24.85 54.93 30.21
CA LYS A 733 -25.76 55.22 31.34
C LYS A 733 -26.51 54.00 31.84
N GLU A 734 -26.77 53.03 30.93
CA GLU A 734 -27.47 51.80 31.23
C GLU A 734 -26.54 50.61 31.52
N GLU A 735 -25.21 50.85 31.64
CA GLU A 735 -24.18 49.80 31.76
C GLU A 735 -24.26 48.74 30.67
N LYS A 736 -24.55 49.14 29.42
CA LYS A 736 -24.61 48.30 28.25
C LYS A 736 -23.47 48.54 27.28
N LYS A 737 -23.12 47.53 26.46
CA LYS A 737 -22.13 47.61 25.36
C LYS A 737 -22.73 47.09 24.05
N LEU A 738 -22.21 47.62 22.95
CA LEU A 738 -22.53 47.11 21.60
C LEU A 738 -21.70 45.86 21.26
N ARG A 739 -22.37 44.87 20.72
CA ARG A 739 -21.71 43.66 20.14
C ARG A 739 -22.40 43.27 18.85
N PHE A 740 -21.64 42.87 17.84
CA PHE A 740 -22.20 42.28 16.64
C PHE A 740 -22.36 40.77 16.88
N VAL A 741 -23.61 40.35 16.99
CA VAL A 741 -24.01 39.02 17.45
C VAL A 741 -24.59 38.21 16.31
N ALA A 742 -24.15 36.98 16.15
CA ALA A 742 -24.79 35.93 15.38
C ALA A 742 -25.68 35.09 16.30
N SER A 743 -26.89 34.83 15.90
CA SER A 743 -27.90 34.12 16.70
C SER A 743 -28.63 33.09 15.86
N TYR A 744 -28.70 31.86 16.38
CA TYR A 744 -29.60 30.82 15.92
C TYR A 744 -30.53 30.45 17.07
N ASN A 745 -31.82 30.43 16.77
CA ASN A 745 -32.85 30.06 17.74
C ASN A 745 -33.96 29.28 17.06
N LYS A 746 -34.10 28.00 17.34
CA LYS A 746 -35.14 27.10 16.81
C LYS A 746 -35.38 27.20 15.30
N GLY A 747 -34.33 27.36 14.50
CA GLY A 747 -34.37 27.45 13.04
C GLY A 747 -34.26 28.87 12.49
N GLU A 748 -34.43 29.90 13.30
CA GLU A 748 -34.27 31.31 12.88
C GLU A 748 -32.79 31.71 13.04
N CYS A 749 -32.24 32.31 11.99
CA CYS A 749 -30.87 32.80 11.93
C CYS A 749 -30.82 34.31 11.76
N GLU A 750 -30.12 35.01 12.61
CA GLU A 750 -29.97 36.45 12.57
C GLU A 750 -28.52 36.87 12.84
N VAL A 751 -28.04 37.90 12.15
CA VAL A 751 -26.79 38.60 12.45
C VAL A 751 -27.08 40.08 12.58
N GLY A 752 -26.59 40.70 13.63
CA GLY A 752 -26.84 42.12 13.84
C GLY A 752 -26.20 42.71 15.08
N LEU A 753 -26.25 44.01 15.17
CA LEU A 753 -25.75 44.77 16.32
C LEU A 753 -26.76 44.65 17.48
N ARG A 754 -26.27 44.15 18.64
CA ARG A 754 -27.09 44.02 19.86
C ARG A 754 -26.49 44.77 21.03
N GLU A 755 -27.34 45.19 21.92
CA GLU A 755 -26.97 45.80 23.21
C GLU A 755 -26.88 44.70 24.26
N VAL A 756 -25.76 44.68 24.96
CA VAL A 756 -25.43 43.64 25.92
C VAL A 756 -25.25 44.23 27.30
N GLU A 757 -26.02 43.73 28.27
CA GLU A 757 -26.03 44.17 29.67
C GLU A 757 -24.81 43.66 30.45
N SER A 758 -24.48 44.39 31.54
CA SER A 758 -23.47 43.92 32.49
C SER A 758 -23.85 42.57 33.10
N GLY A 759 -23.01 41.62 33.15
CA GLY A 759 -23.30 40.24 33.56
C GLY A 759 -23.58 39.27 32.42
N HIS A 760 -23.82 39.71 31.19
CA HIS A 760 -23.90 38.85 30.04
C HIS A 760 -22.47 38.44 29.61
N PRO A 761 -22.19 37.16 29.24
CA PRO A 761 -20.83 36.68 28.87
C PRO A 761 -20.16 37.49 27.76
N PHE A 762 -20.91 38.21 26.93
CA PHE A 762 -20.37 39.03 25.85
C PHE A 762 -19.94 40.44 26.30
N TYR A 763 -20.33 40.90 27.47
CA TYR A 763 -20.08 42.27 27.95
C TYR A 763 -18.54 42.53 28.11
N ASP A 764 -17.84 41.56 28.72
CA ASP A 764 -16.38 41.66 29.00
C ASP A 764 -15.53 40.92 27.95
N LEU A 765 -16.06 40.84 26.70
CA LEU A 765 -15.26 40.27 25.61
C LEU A 765 -14.23 41.29 25.12
N GLU A 766 -12.98 41.06 25.48
CA GLU A 766 -11.85 41.98 25.15
C GLU A 766 -11.24 41.68 23.76
N GLY A 767 -10.61 42.73 23.20
CA GLY A 767 -9.79 42.69 21.99
C GLY A 767 -10.53 42.14 20.79
N SER A 768 -9.92 41.18 20.07
CA SER A 768 -10.44 40.50 18.88
C SER A 768 -10.92 39.09 19.18
N ASN A 769 -11.17 38.74 20.45
CA ASN A 769 -11.60 37.39 20.84
C ASN A 769 -13.00 37.06 20.29
N ASN A 770 -13.24 35.76 20.05
CA ASN A 770 -14.55 35.21 19.77
C ASN A 770 -15.11 34.57 21.03
N ILE A 771 -16.43 34.56 21.13
CA ILE A 771 -17.17 33.87 22.18
C ILE A 771 -18.43 33.25 21.56
N ILE A 772 -18.71 32.03 21.93
CA ILE A 772 -19.89 31.27 21.52
C ILE A 772 -20.56 30.72 22.75
N MET A 773 -21.85 30.95 22.84
CA MET A 773 -22.73 30.41 23.88
C MET A 773 -23.67 29.39 23.24
N ILE A 774 -23.67 28.17 23.77
CA ILE A 774 -24.44 27.04 23.26
C ILE A 774 -25.45 26.65 24.32
N SER A 775 -26.75 26.87 24.04
CA SER A 775 -27.87 26.38 24.86
C SER A 775 -28.44 25.10 24.23
N THR A 776 -28.53 24.05 25.04
CA THR A 776 -29.10 22.76 24.61
C THR A 776 -30.31 22.38 25.48
N GLU A 777 -30.96 21.25 25.22
CA GLU A 777 -32.00 20.73 26.13
C GLU A 777 -31.45 20.43 27.50
N ARG A 778 -30.16 19.96 27.61
CA ARG A 778 -29.51 19.66 28.89
C ARG A 778 -28.86 20.87 29.55
N TYR A 779 -28.29 21.78 28.76
CA TYR A 779 -27.59 22.99 29.22
C TYR A 779 -28.43 24.25 28.88
N ASN A 780 -29.66 24.31 29.37
CA ASN A 780 -30.56 25.39 29.07
C ASN A 780 -30.48 26.53 30.11
N GLU A 781 -30.45 26.16 31.38
CA GLU A 781 -30.32 27.14 32.47
C GLU A 781 -28.91 27.72 32.56
N TYR A 782 -27.91 26.86 32.34
CA TYR A 782 -26.45 27.24 32.33
C TYR A 782 -25.86 26.86 30.98
N PRO A 783 -25.93 27.75 29.96
CA PRO A 783 -25.39 27.50 28.64
C PRO A 783 -23.87 27.27 28.67
N MET A 784 -23.38 26.41 27.79
CA MET A 784 -21.93 26.25 27.60
C MET A 784 -21.35 27.49 26.92
N VAL A 785 -20.19 27.95 27.40
CA VAL A 785 -19.50 29.10 26.84
C VAL A 785 -18.09 28.70 26.41
N ILE A 786 -17.78 28.95 25.14
CA ILE A 786 -16.44 28.74 24.56
C ILE A 786 -15.89 30.12 24.17
N LYS A 787 -14.76 30.53 24.75
CA LYS A 787 -14.13 31.85 24.53
C LYS A 787 -12.64 31.70 24.21
N GLY A 788 -12.14 32.47 23.24
CA GLY A 788 -10.74 32.52 22.93
C GLY A 788 -10.43 33.23 21.64
N TYR A 789 -9.20 33.05 21.12
CA TYR A 789 -8.81 33.64 19.84
C TYR A 789 -9.62 33.09 18.69
N GLY A 790 -10.36 33.98 18.00
CA GLY A 790 -11.19 33.64 16.85
C GLY A 790 -10.51 33.74 15.49
N ALA A 791 -9.24 34.16 15.46
CA ALA A 791 -8.42 34.30 14.27
C ALA A 791 -6.92 34.14 14.61
N GLY A 792 -6.12 33.94 13.58
CA GLY A 792 -4.68 33.82 13.70
C GLY A 792 -4.14 32.57 13.01
N ALA A 793 -3.09 32.71 12.20
CA ALA A 793 -2.52 31.65 11.38
C ALA A 793 -2.10 30.42 12.20
N SER A 794 -1.43 30.65 13.35
CA SER A 794 -0.94 29.57 14.20
C SER A 794 -2.08 28.82 14.89
N VAL A 795 -3.13 29.52 15.34
CA VAL A 795 -4.29 28.92 16.01
C VAL A 795 -5.15 28.15 14.99
N THR A 796 -5.35 28.72 13.80
CA THR A 796 -6.07 28.02 12.71
C THR A 796 -5.30 26.77 12.28
N ALA A 797 -3.98 26.87 12.11
CA ALA A 797 -3.14 25.71 11.79
C ALA A 797 -3.24 24.60 12.85
N ALA A 798 -3.28 24.98 14.14
CA ALA A 798 -3.44 24.04 15.24
C ALA A 798 -4.81 23.32 15.19
N GLY A 799 -5.88 24.02 14.84
CA GLY A 799 -7.20 23.42 14.66
C GLY A 799 -7.23 22.45 13.48
N VAL A 800 -6.66 22.81 12.32
CA VAL A 800 -6.49 21.89 11.17
C VAL A 800 -5.67 20.67 11.60
N PHE A 801 -4.60 20.86 12.36
CA PHE A 801 -3.78 19.79 12.85
C PHE A 801 -4.54 18.85 13.80
N SER A 802 -5.37 19.41 14.69
CA SER A 802 -6.26 18.63 15.56
C SER A 802 -7.24 17.76 14.76
N ASP A 803 -7.85 18.30 13.70
CA ASP A 803 -8.72 17.54 12.80
C ASP A 803 -7.96 16.39 12.11
N ILE A 804 -6.73 16.63 11.64
CA ILE A 804 -5.87 15.58 11.07
C ILE A 804 -5.61 14.46 12.09
N ILE A 805 -5.23 14.81 13.32
CA ILE A 805 -4.97 13.84 14.39
C ILE A 805 -6.23 13.04 14.74
N SER A 806 -7.41 13.67 14.72
CA SER A 806 -8.67 12.98 15.01
C SER A 806 -8.97 11.86 14.02
N ILE A 807 -8.55 12.00 12.75
CA ILE A 807 -8.68 10.95 11.74
C ILE A 807 -7.84 9.73 12.13
N ALA A 808 -6.63 9.91 12.63
CA ALA A 808 -5.79 8.81 13.11
C ALA A 808 -6.42 8.06 14.29
N ASN A 809 -6.99 8.78 15.24
CA ASN A 809 -7.57 8.20 16.45
C ASN A 809 -8.87 7.41 16.22
N ILE A 810 -9.51 7.57 15.08
CA ILE A 810 -10.78 6.92 14.73
C ILE A 810 -10.56 5.62 13.92
N ARG A 811 -9.35 5.38 13.44
CA ARG A 811 -9.01 4.22 12.59
C ARG A 811 -8.52 3.00 13.34
#